data_6b1bef73b2dbb41c2eff877d284c4d28
#
_entry.id   6b1bef73b2dbb41c2eff877d284c4d28
#
_cell.length_a   1.000
_cell.length_b   1.000
_cell.length_c   1.000
_cell.angle_alpha   90.00
_cell.angle_beta   90.00
_cell.angle_gamma   90.00
#
_symmetry.space_group_name_H-M   'P 1'
#
loop_
_entity.id
_entity.type
_entity.pdbx_description
1 polymer ?
#
loop_
_entity_poly.entity_id
_entity_poly.type
_entity_poly.pdbx_seq_one_letter_code
_entity_poly.pdbx_strand_id
1 'polypeptide(L)'
;MQFAVRGEPPFAEAARAAAERWRFEPARRAGVAMAAKIRFLVGFEQRSEPEPVPSTSAPAPDPAPVGPAPAPPPPEPIEVTVTGSAPPGARIISRTFARELPGAFGNPFAAIEASPGVTPTLSGAPYFYVRGAPPGNLGYFLDDIRLPALFHVLAGPSVIHPAMVDGLDFHPGPYPARYGRFTGGIAAGRVRQASYELHGELSVRAFDSSGLVEVPLTGGDSPTSLTLAGRVAYANPIAHLFAPEISVAYWDYQARFSHQLSPRDELAVLAFGSRDALDREEDDGERVVVFGNEFHRLQLRYQRALDRGSLRVMAVGGWDRSDQADGDARLSNATGRLRVDLVQQLGGGARLDAGVDGGADRYSLTVGALDDDDERRDLLQRYPTRTDSVVGGYAGVHLQPLRGVRIDVGSRLDAFVSRGDHALAVSPSVFAEFDLGSRLTLIHGFGVAHQPPSADVPEPGSNPVLGSGLQHAVQSSAGLRWRLPEDLRLEATVYQAALFNLTDTIGISRIDNGDDDIDEASRALGWSRGLELLLSRELGHDVSGYLAYTLGSSRRSVGRAEGPALFDRRHVLSGALGYRFGSGFRAGARGTFYTGVPADVAYLAAARDPPRTTPFYRIDVRLEKRWRLNDSGAAWAVVLEVLNTTLREEALGKSCSAYVCREDRIGPVTIPSLGLEAMF
;
A
#
# COMPACT_ATOMS: atom_id res chain seq x y z
N MET A 1 11.48 -5.91 30.23
CA MET A 1 10.18 -6.49 29.88
C MET A 1 9.09 -5.71 30.61
N GLN A 2 8.03 -5.33 29.94
CA GLN A 2 6.83 -4.76 30.61
C GLN A 2 5.76 -5.84 30.62
N PHE A 3 5.21 -6.13 31.81
CA PHE A 3 4.13 -7.11 31.98
C PHE A 3 2.82 -6.34 32.22
N ALA A 4 1.80 -6.65 31.42
CA ALA A 4 0.43 -6.25 31.70
C ALA A 4 -0.36 -7.52 32.03
N VAL A 5 -0.85 -7.65 33.24
CA VAL A 5 -1.64 -8.81 33.69
C VAL A 5 -3.10 -8.35 33.81
N ARG A 6 -4.02 -9.11 33.18
CA ARG A 6 -5.47 -8.95 33.35
C ARG A 6 -5.99 -10.17 34.11
N GLY A 7 -6.70 -9.97 35.20
CA GLY A 7 -7.31 -11.02 36.03
C GLY A 7 -7.75 -10.45 37.37
N GLU A 8 -8.55 -11.19 38.12
CA GLU A 8 -8.99 -10.80 39.46
C GLU A 8 -7.92 -11.12 40.51
N PRO A 9 -7.74 -10.28 41.56
CA PRO A 9 -6.90 -10.64 42.71
C PRO A 9 -7.49 -11.88 43.44
N PRO A 10 -6.64 -12.81 43.94
CA PRO A 10 -5.18 -12.79 44.02
C PRO A 10 -4.43 -13.38 42.80
N PHE A 11 -5.16 -13.91 41.81
CA PHE A 11 -4.59 -14.62 40.66
C PHE A 11 -3.72 -13.71 39.76
N ALA A 12 -4.14 -12.45 39.59
CA ALA A 12 -3.37 -11.47 38.80
C ALA A 12 -1.99 -11.17 39.40
N GLU A 13 -1.87 -11.12 40.73
CA GLU A 13 -0.61 -10.88 41.42
C GLU A 13 0.32 -12.11 41.31
N ALA A 14 -0.23 -13.30 41.48
CA ALA A 14 0.51 -14.56 41.35
C ALA A 14 1.03 -14.76 39.92
N ALA A 15 0.22 -14.45 38.89
CA ALA A 15 0.61 -14.50 37.49
C ALA A 15 1.74 -13.49 37.17
N ARG A 16 1.69 -12.30 37.75
CA ARG A 16 2.73 -11.28 37.59
C ARG A 16 4.05 -11.75 38.21
N ALA A 17 4.02 -12.24 39.45
CA ALA A 17 5.18 -12.73 40.18
C ALA A 17 5.84 -13.94 39.46
N ALA A 18 5.05 -14.79 38.82
CA ALA A 18 5.55 -15.88 38.00
C ALA A 18 6.22 -15.35 36.73
N ALA A 19 5.55 -14.43 36.00
CA ALA A 19 6.05 -13.86 34.76
C ALA A 19 7.36 -13.06 34.91
N GLU A 20 7.59 -12.40 36.05
CA GLU A 20 8.82 -11.68 36.35
C GLU A 20 10.06 -12.61 36.48
N ARG A 21 9.84 -13.89 36.70
CA ARG A 21 10.90 -14.92 36.79
C ARG A 21 11.19 -15.57 35.44
N TRP A 22 10.34 -15.35 34.43
CA TRP A 22 10.53 -15.95 33.11
C TRP A 22 11.67 -15.26 32.36
N ARG A 23 12.48 -16.08 31.70
CA ARG A 23 13.51 -15.60 30.79
C ARG A 23 13.11 -15.98 29.38
N PHE A 24 13.05 -15.00 28.51
CA PHE A 24 12.75 -15.20 27.10
C PHE A 24 13.97 -14.85 26.26
N GLU A 25 14.23 -15.65 25.26
CA GLU A 25 15.10 -15.21 24.17
C GLU A 25 14.35 -14.11 23.38
N PRO A 26 15.06 -13.04 23.00
CA PRO A 26 14.42 -11.97 22.22
C PRO A 26 13.94 -12.52 20.88
N ALA A 27 12.70 -12.17 20.50
CA ALA A 27 12.23 -12.43 19.15
C ALA A 27 13.19 -11.80 18.15
N ARG A 28 13.55 -12.54 17.11
CA ARG A 28 14.55 -12.09 16.12
C ARG A 28 13.88 -12.05 14.73
N ARG A 29 14.12 -10.95 13.99
CA ARG A 29 13.78 -10.86 12.58
C ARG A 29 15.09 -10.58 11.81
N ALA A 30 15.42 -11.43 10.87
CA ALA A 30 16.71 -11.39 10.17
C ALA A 30 17.93 -11.31 11.11
N GLY A 31 17.94 -12.07 12.21
CA GLY A 31 18.99 -12.08 13.20
C GLY A 31 19.00 -10.90 14.18
N VAL A 32 18.23 -9.85 13.95
CA VAL A 32 18.14 -8.66 14.83
C VAL A 32 17.05 -8.85 15.87
N ALA A 33 17.40 -8.62 17.16
CA ALA A 33 16.45 -8.70 18.26
C ALA A 33 15.36 -7.62 18.12
N MET A 34 14.08 -8.01 18.22
CA MET A 34 12.93 -7.13 18.11
C MET A 34 12.13 -7.11 19.39
N ALA A 35 11.43 -6.00 19.62
CA ALA A 35 10.40 -5.95 20.64
C ALA A 35 9.22 -6.83 20.21
N ALA A 36 8.89 -7.83 21.01
CA ALA A 36 7.72 -8.69 20.77
C ALA A 36 6.76 -8.59 21.96
N LYS A 37 5.46 -8.60 21.64
CA LYS A 37 4.39 -8.69 22.65
C LYS A 37 3.91 -10.13 22.65
N ILE A 38 4.15 -10.84 23.77
CA ILE A 38 3.73 -12.22 23.93
C ILE A 38 2.54 -12.22 24.91
N ARG A 39 1.48 -12.92 24.57
CA ARG A 39 0.32 -13.08 25.42
C ARG A 39 0.30 -14.51 25.93
N PHE A 40 0.29 -14.72 27.26
CA PHE A 40 0.16 -16.02 27.91
C PHE A 40 -1.17 -16.08 28.64
N LEU A 41 -1.83 -17.22 28.54
CA LEU A 41 -2.92 -17.58 29.45
C LEU A 41 -2.32 -18.38 30.62
N VAL A 42 -2.47 -17.90 31.84
CA VAL A 42 -2.01 -18.61 33.03
C VAL A 42 -3.24 -19.24 33.68
N GLY A 43 -3.32 -20.55 33.64
CA GLY A 43 -4.35 -21.32 34.36
C GLY A 43 -3.87 -21.62 35.79
N PHE A 44 -4.74 -21.42 36.74
CA PHE A 44 -4.51 -21.84 38.15
C PHE A 44 -5.39 -23.08 38.44
N GLU A 45 -4.79 -24.18 38.83
CA GLU A 45 -5.48 -25.36 39.32
C GLU A 45 -5.53 -25.30 40.85
N GLN A 46 -6.72 -25.45 41.40
CA GLN A 46 -6.91 -25.60 42.86
C GLN A 46 -6.48 -26.99 43.26
N ARG A 47 -5.33 -27.10 43.93
CA ARG A 47 -4.92 -28.37 44.54
C ARG A 47 -5.79 -28.58 45.76
N SER A 48 -6.74 -29.51 45.68
CA SER A 48 -7.46 -29.98 46.85
C SER A 48 -6.45 -30.63 47.81
N GLU A 49 -6.42 -30.14 49.07
CA GLU A 49 -5.70 -30.85 50.15
C GLU A 49 -6.31 -32.26 50.30
N PRO A 50 -5.49 -33.33 50.43
CA PRO A 50 -6.01 -34.68 50.63
C PRO A 50 -6.72 -34.75 51.97
N GLU A 51 -7.98 -35.10 51.98
CA GLU A 51 -8.71 -35.49 53.20
C GLU A 51 -8.02 -36.65 53.91
N PRO A 52 -7.99 -36.68 55.25
CA PRO A 52 -7.38 -37.76 56.01
C PRO A 52 -8.15 -39.05 55.83
N VAL A 53 -7.46 -40.10 55.36
CA VAL A 53 -8.03 -41.44 55.09
C VAL A 53 -8.33 -42.14 56.41
N PRO A 54 -9.54 -42.60 56.68
CA PRO A 54 -9.78 -43.56 57.76
C PRO A 54 -9.30 -44.94 57.32
N SER A 55 -8.40 -45.53 58.11
CA SER A 55 -7.90 -46.88 57.93
C SER A 55 -8.96 -47.90 58.29
N THR A 56 -9.44 -48.70 57.33
CA THR A 56 -9.93 -50.07 57.60
C THR A 56 -9.85 -50.95 56.34
N SER A 57 -9.20 -52.05 56.51
CA SER A 57 -8.80 -53.07 55.57
C SER A 57 -9.95 -53.96 55.05
N ALA A 58 -10.00 -54.18 53.72
CA ALA A 58 -10.43 -55.42 53.09
C ALA A 58 -9.79 -55.46 51.63
N PRO A 59 -9.36 -56.67 51.17
CA PRO A 59 -8.65 -56.75 49.88
C PRO A 59 -9.62 -56.59 48.71
N ALA A 60 -9.29 -55.73 47.80
CA ALA A 60 -10.03 -55.46 46.52
C ALA A 60 -9.54 -56.40 45.41
N PRO A 61 -10.39 -56.74 44.46
CA PRO A 61 -10.01 -57.54 43.27
C PRO A 61 -9.17 -56.75 42.29
N ASP A 62 -8.36 -57.48 41.51
CA ASP A 62 -7.40 -56.94 40.51
C ASP A 62 -8.04 -55.92 39.56
N PRO A 63 -7.37 -54.81 39.29
CA PRO A 63 -7.87 -53.79 38.34
C PRO A 63 -7.71 -54.28 36.89
N ALA A 64 -8.79 -54.10 36.12
CA ALA A 64 -8.78 -54.26 34.66
C ALA A 64 -7.75 -53.31 34.01
N PRO A 65 -7.16 -53.70 32.85
CA PRO A 65 -6.14 -52.86 32.21
C PRO A 65 -6.70 -51.50 31.79
N VAL A 66 -6.14 -50.47 32.36
CA VAL A 66 -6.44 -49.07 31.98
C VAL A 66 -5.84 -48.84 30.59
N GLY A 67 -6.67 -48.57 29.61
CA GLY A 67 -6.26 -48.15 28.29
C GLY A 67 -5.42 -46.86 28.39
N PRO A 68 -4.55 -46.58 27.41
CA PRO A 68 -3.71 -45.39 27.44
C PRO A 68 -4.56 -44.12 27.59
N ALA A 69 -4.17 -43.24 28.50
CA ALA A 69 -4.82 -41.93 28.70
C ALA A 69 -4.88 -41.18 27.36
N PRO A 70 -5.97 -40.48 27.05
CA PRO A 70 -6.02 -39.66 25.85
C PRO A 70 -4.87 -38.66 25.88
N ALA A 71 -4.18 -38.54 24.75
CA ALA A 71 -3.10 -37.57 24.58
C ALA A 71 -3.62 -36.16 24.91
N PRO A 72 -2.83 -35.32 25.61
CA PRO A 72 -3.23 -33.94 25.86
C PRO A 72 -3.55 -33.27 24.52
N PRO A 73 -4.55 -32.39 24.46
CA PRO A 73 -4.85 -31.66 23.25
C PRO A 73 -3.59 -30.89 22.78
N PRO A 74 -3.32 -30.82 21.47
CA PRO A 74 -2.18 -30.07 20.96
C PRO A 74 -2.28 -28.63 21.46
N PRO A 75 -1.14 -27.99 21.81
CA PRO A 75 -1.15 -26.62 22.29
C PRO A 75 -1.78 -25.72 21.22
N GLU A 76 -2.69 -24.84 21.64
CA GLU A 76 -3.25 -23.84 20.75
C GLU A 76 -2.13 -23.05 20.09
N PRO A 77 -2.21 -22.77 18.78
CA PRO A 77 -1.16 -22.02 18.09
C PRO A 77 -0.99 -20.65 18.78
N ILE A 78 0.22 -20.40 19.25
CA ILE A 78 0.59 -19.11 19.86
C ILE A 78 0.63 -18.07 18.75
N GLU A 79 -0.36 -17.21 18.68
CA GLU A 79 -0.38 -16.10 17.75
C GLU A 79 0.64 -15.03 18.22
N VAL A 80 1.86 -15.11 17.70
CA VAL A 80 2.91 -14.11 17.97
C VAL A 80 2.68 -12.92 17.05
N THR A 81 1.94 -11.94 17.52
CA THR A 81 1.86 -10.66 16.82
C THR A 81 3.17 -9.89 17.04
N VAL A 82 4.10 -10.00 16.10
CA VAL A 82 5.33 -9.19 16.10
C VAL A 82 4.97 -7.78 15.67
N THR A 83 4.66 -6.91 16.62
CA THR A 83 4.56 -5.48 16.36
C THR A 83 5.98 -4.91 16.33
N GLY A 84 6.64 -4.95 15.17
CA GLY A 84 7.77 -4.07 14.91
C GLY A 84 7.30 -2.62 15.08
N SER A 85 8.12 -1.72 15.64
CA SER A 85 7.79 -0.30 15.63
C SER A 85 7.58 0.13 14.18
N ALA A 86 6.46 0.82 13.90
CA ALA A 86 6.20 1.37 12.58
C ALA A 86 7.42 2.19 12.12
N PRO A 87 7.79 2.14 10.83
CA PRO A 87 8.76 3.08 10.29
C PRO A 87 8.32 4.51 10.62
N PRO A 88 9.25 5.43 10.89
CA PRO A 88 8.91 6.80 11.25
C PRO A 88 7.99 7.44 10.21
N GLY A 89 6.91 8.06 10.66
CA GLY A 89 5.92 8.72 9.80
C GLY A 89 5.06 7.78 8.93
N ALA A 90 5.21 6.46 9.02
CA ALA A 90 4.40 5.51 8.27
C ALA A 90 3.06 5.21 8.95
N ARG A 91 2.02 5.04 8.12
CA ARG A 91 0.78 4.36 8.48
C ARG A 91 0.86 2.90 8.01
N ILE A 92 0.70 1.97 8.95
CA ILE A 92 0.73 0.55 8.62
C ILE A 92 -0.68 0.10 8.24
N ILE A 93 -0.82 -0.44 7.04
CA ILE A 93 -2.02 -1.11 6.58
C ILE A 93 -1.75 -2.61 6.63
N SER A 94 -2.37 -3.30 7.59
CA SER A 94 -2.20 -4.74 7.72
C SER A 94 -3.02 -5.49 6.67
N ARG A 95 -2.57 -6.70 6.33
CA ARG A 95 -3.31 -7.62 5.46
C ARG A 95 -4.73 -7.89 5.99
N THR A 96 -4.87 -8.08 7.30
CA THR A 96 -6.17 -8.31 7.92
C THR A 96 -7.11 -7.12 7.75
N PHE A 97 -6.62 -5.89 7.96
CA PHE A 97 -7.41 -4.68 7.74
C PHE A 97 -7.88 -4.59 6.28
N ALA A 98 -6.98 -4.78 5.32
CA ALA A 98 -7.32 -4.72 3.90
C ALA A 98 -8.34 -5.79 3.47
N ARG A 99 -8.19 -7.02 4.02
CA ARG A 99 -9.10 -8.14 3.73
C ARG A 99 -10.51 -7.89 4.27
N GLU A 100 -10.62 -7.19 5.37
CA GLU A 100 -11.87 -6.95 6.09
C GLU A 100 -12.58 -5.66 5.65
N LEU A 101 -11.89 -4.77 4.93
CA LEU A 101 -12.40 -3.47 4.51
C LEU A 101 -13.38 -3.62 3.34
N PRO A 102 -14.67 -3.21 3.49
CA PRO A 102 -15.62 -3.22 2.38
C PRO A 102 -15.17 -2.30 1.25
N GLY A 103 -15.32 -2.74 0.00
CA GLY A 103 -14.92 -2.02 -1.21
C GLY A 103 -13.43 -2.08 -1.54
N ALA A 104 -12.61 -2.74 -0.70
CA ALA A 104 -11.20 -2.98 -1.00
C ALA A 104 -10.94 -4.33 -1.68
N PHE A 105 -11.92 -5.23 -1.70
CA PHE A 105 -11.82 -6.57 -2.28
C PHE A 105 -10.60 -7.37 -1.78
N GLY A 106 -10.17 -7.13 -0.53
CA GLY A 106 -9.02 -7.76 0.09
C GLY A 106 -7.65 -7.18 -0.33
N ASN A 107 -7.63 -6.12 -1.11
CA ASN A 107 -6.41 -5.54 -1.67
C ASN A 107 -5.76 -4.52 -0.71
N PRO A 108 -4.50 -4.75 -0.23
CA PRO A 108 -3.83 -3.83 0.67
C PRO A 108 -3.56 -2.45 0.07
N PHE A 109 -3.30 -2.36 -1.23
CA PHE A 109 -3.06 -1.08 -1.90
C PHE A 109 -4.35 -0.26 -2.06
N ALA A 110 -5.50 -0.90 -2.36
CA ALA A 110 -6.79 -0.22 -2.37
C ALA A 110 -7.19 0.28 -0.98
N ALA A 111 -6.75 -0.40 0.08
CA ALA A 111 -7.02 0.01 1.45
C ALA A 111 -6.31 1.33 1.86
N ILE A 112 -5.38 1.85 1.06
CA ILE A 112 -4.77 3.19 1.22
C ILE A 112 -5.86 4.29 1.21
N GLU A 113 -6.93 4.12 0.43
CA GLU A 113 -8.06 5.06 0.40
C GLU A 113 -8.72 5.29 1.78
N ALA A 114 -8.55 4.34 2.73
CA ALA A 114 -9.05 4.50 4.09
C ALA A 114 -8.20 5.47 4.94
N SER A 115 -7.05 5.90 4.44
CA SER A 115 -6.14 6.80 5.16
C SER A 115 -6.55 8.26 4.97
N PRO A 116 -6.55 9.08 6.02
CA PRO A 116 -6.71 10.51 5.84
C PRO A 116 -5.55 11.10 5.04
N GLY A 117 -5.79 12.21 4.32
CA GLY A 117 -4.83 12.81 3.37
C GLY A 117 -4.86 12.16 1.97
N VAL A 118 -5.64 11.12 1.80
CA VAL A 118 -5.86 10.44 0.52
C VAL A 118 -7.18 10.89 -0.09
N THR A 119 -7.14 11.26 -1.35
CA THR A 119 -8.31 11.72 -2.11
C THR A 119 -8.47 10.80 -3.33
N PRO A 120 -9.56 10.04 -3.46
CA PRO A 120 -9.81 9.22 -4.65
C PRO A 120 -9.81 10.07 -5.93
N THR A 121 -9.28 9.53 -7.02
CA THR A 121 -9.41 10.16 -8.34
C THR A 121 -10.86 10.11 -8.78
N LEU A 122 -11.45 8.94 -8.70
CA LEU A 122 -12.81 8.61 -9.10
C LEU A 122 -13.30 7.43 -8.26
N SER A 123 -14.61 7.32 -8.03
CA SER A 123 -15.22 6.17 -7.37
C SER A 123 -14.98 4.87 -8.15
N GLY A 124 -14.33 3.90 -7.49
CA GLY A 124 -13.97 2.63 -8.10
C GLY A 124 -12.67 2.65 -8.90
N ALA A 125 -12.11 3.81 -9.24
CA ALA A 125 -10.74 3.91 -9.75
C ALA A 125 -9.76 3.81 -8.59
N PRO A 126 -8.76 2.95 -8.68
CA PRO A 126 -7.92 2.61 -7.54
C PRO A 126 -6.76 3.57 -7.31
N TYR A 127 -6.54 4.53 -8.21
CA TYR A 127 -5.55 5.58 -8.05
C TYR A 127 -6.08 6.74 -7.21
N PHE A 128 -5.19 7.41 -6.49
CA PHE A 128 -5.55 8.45 -5.53
C PHE A 128 -4.50 9.55 -5.49
N TYR A 129 -4.94 10.76 -5.18
CA TYR A 129 -4.09 11.88 -4.82
C TYR A 129 -3.74 11.80 -3.34
N VAL A 130 -2.51 12.17 -3.00
CA VAL A 130 -2.04 12.19 -1.60
C VAL A 130 -1.56 13.58 -1.25
N ARG A 131 -2.24 14.25 -0.31
CA ARG A 131 -1.90 15.61 0.11
C ARG A 131 -1.66 16.56 -1.06
N GLY A 132 -2.46 16.43 -2.12
CA GLY A 132 -2.37 17.24 -3.33
C GLY A 132 -1.26 16.87 -4.31
N ALA A 133 -0.62 15.72 -4.15
CA ALA A 133 0.26 15.15 -5.15
C ALA A 133 -0.48 14.12 -6.02
N PRO A 134 -0.32 14.15 -7.36
CA PRO A 134 -0.95 13.19 -8.26
C PRO A 134 -0.38 11.77 -8.10
N PRO A 135 -1.09 10.73 -8.56
CA PRO A 135 -0.66 9.34 -8.47
C PRO A 135 0.74 9.06 -9.03
N GLY A 136 1.14 9.73 -10.11
CA GLY A 136 2.49 9.60 -10.71
C GLY A 136 3.63 10.16 -9.86
N ASN A 137 3.30 10.96 -8.84
CA ASN A 137 4.27 11.50 -7.89
C ASN A 137 4.44 10.61 -6.64
N LEU A 138 3.73 9.47 -6.57
CA LEU A 138 3.87 8.48 -5.51
C LEU A 138 4.76 7.33 -5.93
N GLY A 139 5.59 6.87 -5.01
CA GLY A 139 6.39 5.65 -5.18
C GLY A 139 5.62 4.43 -4.72
N TYR A 140 5.36 3.51 -5.63
CA TYR A 140 4.74 2.21 -5.32
C TYR A 140 5.81 1.13 -5.36
N PHE A 141 5.96 0.39 -4.27
CA PHE A 141 7.00 -0.62 -4.12
C PHE A 141 6.44 -1.95 -3.60
N LEU A 142 7.09 -3.05 -4.00
CA LEU A 142 6.96 -4.36 -3.40
C LEU A 142 8.38 -4.88 -3.07
N ASP A 143 8.70 -5.05 -1.79
CA ASP A 143 10.05 -5.44 -1.31
C ASP A 143 11.19 -4.64 -1.99
N ASP A 144 11.04 -3.30 -2.02
CA ASP A 144 11.96 -2.33 -2.64
C ASP A 144 12.02 -2.37 -4.19
N ILE A 145 11.21 -3.19 -4.86
CA ILE A 145 11.04 -3.18 -6.32
C ILE A 145 9.96 -2.16 -6.68
N ARG A 146 10.27 -1.21 -7.56
CA ARG A 146 9.27 -0.26 -8.09
C ARG A 146 8.23 -1.00 -8.93
N LEU A 147 6.96 -0.76 -8.64
CA LEU A 147 5.81 -1.19 -9.43
C LEU A 147 5.52 -0.12 -10.50
N PRO A 148 5.56 -0.46 -11.80
CA PRO A 148 5.27 0.50 -12.86
C PRO A 148 3.76 0.78 -13.03
N ALA A 149 2.91 -0.17 -12.69
CA ALA A 149 1.47 -0.04 -12.52
C ALA A 149 1.05 -0.71 -11.21
N LEU A 150 0.02 -0.19 -10.56
CA LEU A 150 -0.42 -0.71 -9.28
C LEU A 150 -1.69 -1.56 -9.41
N PHE A 151 -2.53 -1.24 -10.39
CA PHE A 151 -3.85 -1.84 -10.56
C PHE A 151 -4.10 -2.24 -12.02
N HIS A 152 -4.93 -3.25 -12.20
CA HIS A 152 -5.41 -3.68 -13.50
C HIS A 152 -6.45 -2.70 -14.06
N VAL A 153 -6.37 -2.43 -15.35
CA VAL A 153 -7.34 -1.69 -16.18
C VAL A 153 -8.13 -0.65 -15.39
N LEU A 154 -7.48 0.44 -15.00
CA LEU A 154 -8.04 1.64 -14.36
C LEU A 154 -8.88 1.41 -13.09
N ALA A 155 -9.61 0.32 -12.95
CA ALA A 155 -10.54 0.05 -11.84
C ALA A 155 -10.46 -1.39 -11.29
N GLY A 156 -9.51 -2.19 -11.73
CA GLY A 156 -9.36 -3.58 -11.34
C GLY A 156 -8.63 -3.78 -10.00
N PRO A 157 -8.42 -5.04 -9.62
CA PRO A 157 -7.61 -5.38 -8.44
C PRO A 157 -6.15 -4.98 -8.63
N SER A 158 -5.37 -4.97 -7.54
CA SER A 158 -3.92 -4.76 -7.62
C SER A 158 -3.25 -5.87 -8.44
N VAL A 159 -2.23 -5.49 -9.19
CA VAL A 159 -1.37 -6.41 -9.96
C VAL A 159 -0.56 -7.39 -9.08
N ILE A 160 -0.66 -7.27 -7.76
CA ILE A 160 -0.03 -8.17 -6.80
C ILE A 160 -1.12 -8.93 -6.03
N HIS A 161 -0.98 -10.26 -5.96
CA HIS A 161 -1.90 -11.11 -5.23
C HIS A 161 -1.93 -10.71 -3.73
N PRO A 162 -3.12 -10.48 -3.13
CA PRO A 162 -3.23 -10.00 -1.75
C PRO A 162 -2.51 -10.87 -0.72
N ALA A 163 -2.47 -12.20 -0.94
CA ALA A 163 -1.82 -13.14 -0.04
C ALA A 163 -0.29 -13.05 -0.06
N MET A 164 0.31 -12.46 -1.10
CA MET A 164 1.76 -12.19 -1.17
C MET A 164 2.18 -11.03 -0.26
N VAL A 165 1.24 -10.13 0.08
CA VAL A 165 1.54 -8.91 0.85
C VAL A 165 1.20 -9.13 2.32
N ASP A 166 2.21 -9.05 3.20
CA ASP A 166 2.06 -9.11 4.66
C ASP A 166 1.46 -7.82 5.22
N GLY A 167 1.85 -6.70 4.65
CA GLY A 167 1.38 -5.38 5.02
C GLY A 167 1.98 -4.30 4.12
N LEU A 168 1.47 -3.10 4.29
CA LEU A 168 1.90 -1.94 3.53
C LEU A 168 2.32 -0.82 4.48
N ASP A 169 3.49 -0.24 4.24
CA ASP A 169 3.95 0.97 4.90
C ASP A 169 3.61 2.15 3.99
N PHE A 170 2.66 2.98 4.42
CA PHE A 170 2.22 4.13 3.67
C PHE A 170 2.73 5.44 4.31
N HIS A 171 3.51 6.21 3.55
CA HIS A 171 4.02 7.53 3.92
C HIS A 171 3.31 8.60 3.07
N PRO A 172 2.32 9.32 3.59
CA PRO A 172 1.56 10.31 2.83
C PRO A 172 2.28 11.65 2.61
N GLY A 173 3.50 11.79 3.09
CA GLY A 173 4.31 13.01 3.03
C GLY A 173 5.79 12.69 3.16
N PRO A 174 6.52 13.33 4.08
CA PRO A 174 7.92 13.00 4.30
C PRO A 174 8.13 11.50 4.53
N TYR A 175 9.20 10.93 4.02
CA TYR A 175 9.51 9.52 4.11
C TYR A 175 11.00 9.29 4.40
N PRO A 176 11.39 8.11 4.95
CA PRO A 176 12.79 7.80 5.27
C PRO A 176 13.72 7.85 4.06
N ALA A 177 14.97 8.27 4.28
CA ALA A 177 15.99 8.48 3.24
C ALA A 177 16.29 7.23 2.38
N ARG A 178 15.94 6.01 2.85
CA ARG A 178 16.05 4.77 2.07
C ARG A 178 15.19 4.77 0.80
N TYR A 179 14.09 5.51 0.81
CA TYR A 179 13.27 5.81 -0.36
C TYR A 179 13.72 7.12 -0.99
N GLY A 180 13.34 7.38 -2.21
CA GLY A 180 13.67 8.62 -2.91
C GLY A 180 12.97 8.70 -4.25
N ARG A 181 13.16 9.84 -4.93
CA ARG A 181 12.75 10.05 -6.32
C ARG A 181 11.23 10.16 -6.52
N PHE A 182 10.48 10.59 -5.46
CA PHE A 182 9.04 10.84 -5.49
C PHE A 182 8.70 12.06 -4.65
N THR A 183 7.89 12.97 -5.18
CA THR A 183 7.52 14.22 -4.51
C THR A 183 6.22 14.12 -3.70
N GLY A 184 5.42 13.08 -3.90
CA GLY A 184 4.12 12.92 -3.24
C GLY A 184 4.18 12.09 -1.95
N GLY A 185 4.71 10.89 -2.03
CA GLY A 185 4.74 9.95 -0.91
C GLY A 185 5.16 8.55 -1.34
N ILE A 186 5.12 7.61 -0.41
CA ILE A 186 5.54 6.22 -0.66
C ILE A 186 4.49 5.23 -0.14
N ALA A 187 4.18 4.24 -0.97
CA ALA A 187 3.39 3.06 -0.63
C ALA A 187 4.26 1.81 -0.83
N ALA A 188 4.79 1.25 0.25
CA ALA A 188 5.74 0.15 0.21
C ALA A 188 5.12 -1.13 0.77
N GLY A 189 4.75 -2.06 -0.11
CA GLY A 189 4.30 -3.40 0.23
C GLY A 189 5.47 -4.27 0.69
N ARG A 190 5.24 -5.01 1.78
CA ARG A 190 6.17 -6.04 2.24
C ARG A 190 5.67 -7.40 1.79
N VAL A 191 6.50 -8.16 1.11
CA VAL A 191 6.19 -9.56 0.78
C VAL A 191 6.17 -10.37 2.06
N ARG A 192 5.18 -11.26 2.20
CA ARG A 192 5.07 -12.20 3.32
C ARG A 192 6.36 -13.01 3.44
N GLN A 193 6.82 -13.28 4.65
CA GLN A 193 7.97 -14.18 4.86
C GLN A 193 7.64 -15.57 4.32
N ALA A 194 8.69 -16.27 3.84
CA ALA A 194 8.53 -17.64 3.39
C ALA A 194 8.02 -18.51 4.54
N SER A 195 6.96 -19.26 4.30
CA SER A 195 6.54 -20.36 5.17
C SER A 195 7.24 -21.64 4.75
N TYR A 196 7.57 -22.44 5.72
CA TYR A 196 8.10 -23.79 5.46
C TYR A 196 7.06 -24.87 5.76
N GLU A 197 5.79 -24.49 5.71
CA GLU A 197 4.62 -25.36 5.77
C GLU A 197 3.81 -25.21 4.49
N LEU A 198 3.13 -26.27 4.08
CA LEU A 198 2.23 -26.22 2.94
C LEU A 198 1.09 -25.26 3.25
N HIS A 199 0.91 -24.27 2.40
CA HIS A 199 -0.16 -23.29 2.52
C HIS A 199 -0.74 -22.96 1.16
N GLY A 200 -2.05 -22.78 1.08
CA GLY A 200 -2.71 -22.36 -0.15
C GLY A 200 -3.90 -21.48 0.11
N GLU A 201 -4.13 -20.56 -0.84
CA GLU A 201 -5.31 -19.71 -0.90
C GLU A 201 -5.89 -19.76 -2.31
N LEU A 202 -7.19 -19.91 -2.43
CA LEU A 202 -7.93 -19.85 -3.69
C LEU A 202 -9.09 -18.89 -3.54
N SER A 203 -9.30 -18.04 -4.52
CA SER A 203 -10.45 -17.13 -4.60
C SER A 203 -11.05 -17.20 -6.00
N VAL A 204 -12.36 -17.43 -6.07
CA VAL A 204 -13.13 -17.39 -7.31
C VAL A 204 -14.24 -16.35 -7.11
N ARG A 205 -14.22 -15.28 -7.89
CA ARG A 205 -15.18 -14.18 -7.83
C ARG A 205 -15.96 -14.06 -9.14
N ALA A 206 -16.94 -13.17 -9.16
CA ALA A 206 -17.74 -12.96 -10.35
C ALA A 206 -16.96 -12.49 -11.60
N PHE A 207 -15.79 -11.88 -11.42
CA PHE A 207 -15.02 -11.23 -12.51
C PHE A 207 -13.58 -11.75 -12.63
N ASP A 208 -13.03 -12.45 -11.62
CA ASP A 208 -11.69 -13.04 -11.66
C ASP A 208 -11.57 -14.31 -10.81
N SER A 209 -10.53 -15.07 -11.09
CA SER A 209 -10.06 -16.14 -10.19
C SER A 209 -8.59 -15.94 -9.89
N SER A 210 -8.21 -16.18 -8.64
CA SER A 210 -6.84 -16.09 -8.19
C SER A 210 -6.47 -17.20 -7.22
N GLY A 211 -5.20 -17.59 -7.21
CA GLY A 211 -4.70 -18.60 -6.29
C GLY A 211 -3.28 -18.32 -5.87
N LEU A 212 -2.93 -18.84 -4.69
CA LEU A 212 -1.56 -18.88 -4.18
C LEU A 212 -1.32 -20.26 -3.58
N VAL A 213 -0.15 -20.81 -3.83
CA VAL A 213 0.35 -22.01 -3.14
C VAL A 213 1.79 -21.75 -2.69
N GLU A 214 2.09 -22.14 -1.48
CA GLU A 214 3.43 -22.11 -0.88
C GLU A 214 3.79 -23.53 -0.47
N VAL A 215 4.90 -24.03 -1.03
CA VAL A 215 5.35 -25.42 -0.89
C VAL A 215 6.72 -25.43 -0.25
N PRO A 216 6.91 -26.10 0.91
CA PRO A 216 8.23 -26.39 1.43
C PRO A 216 8.89 -27.45 0.53
N LEU A 217 10.06 -27.13 -0.04
CA LEU A 217 10.82 -28.06 -0.89
C LEU A 217 11.81 -28.88 -0.05
N THR A 218 12.44 -28.25 0.93
CA THR A 218 13.35 -28.89 1.90
C THR A 218 13.14 -28.34 3.28
N GLY A 219 13.44 -29.12 4.32
CA GLY A 219 13.42 -28.74 5.73
C GLY A 219 14.81 -28.80 6.36
N GLY A 220 14.89 -28.80 7.70
CA GLY A 220 16.12 -28.89 8.47
C GLY A 220 16.90 -27.56 8.49
N ASP A 221 18.24 -27.64 8.48
CA ASP A 221 19.14 -26.49 8.66
C ASP A 221 19.20 -25.55 7.43
N SER A 222 18.73 -26.00 6.28
CA SER A 222 18.72 -25.24 5.01
C SER A 222 17.35 -25.32 4.35
N PRO A 223 16.30 -24.76 4.97
CA PRO A 223 14.96 -24.85 4.44
C PRO A 223 14.81 -24.05 3.13
N THR A 224 14.03 -24.63 2.23
CA THR A 224 13.73 -24.04 0.92
C THR A 224 12.23 -24.02 0.75
N SER A 225 11.69 -22.91 0.25
CA SER A 225 10.27 -22.79 -0.10
C SER A 225 10.08 -22.18 -1.48
N LEU A 226 9.00 -22.61 -2.14
CA LEU A 226 8.51 -22.06 -3.39
C LEU A 226 7.08 -21.54 -3.19
N THR A 227 6.86 -20.26 -3.47
CA THR A 227 5.53 -19.66 -3.49
C THR A 227 5.18 -19.32 -4.94
N LEU A 228 4.01 -19.74 -5.39
CA LEU A 228 3.45 -19.39 -6.68
C LEU A 228 2.08 -18.74 -6.46
N ALA A 229 1.81 -17.65 -7.15
CA ALA A 229 0.52 -17.01 -7.15
C ALA A 229 0.17 -16.52 -8.56
N GLY A 230 -1.13 -16.39 -8.83
CA GLY A 230 -1.58 -15.86 -10.11
C GLY A 230 -3.06 -15.54 -10.10
N ARG A 231 -3.46 -14.75 -11.07
CA ARG A 231 -4.84 -14.34 -11.32
C ARG A 231 -5.13 -14.31 -12.81
N VAL A 232 -6.37 -14.57 -13.14
CA VAL A 232 -6.92 -14.42 -14.49
C VAL A 232 -8.31 -13.81 -14.40
N ALA A 233 -8.57 -12.81 -15.24
CA ALA A 233 -9.88 -12.17 -15.38
C ALA A 233 -10.76 -12.90 -16.39
N TYR A 234 -12.05 -12.87 -16.12
CA TYR A 234 -13.14 -13.19 -17.05
C TYR A 234 -14.28 -12.17 -16.88
N ALA A 235 -13.91 -10.87 -16.83
CA ALA A 235 -14.80 -9.78 -16.51
C ALA A 235 -15.79 -9.43 -17.63
N ASN A 236 -15.57 -9.89 -18.88
CA ASN A 236 -16.37 -9.54 -20.04
C ASN A 236 -17.88 -9.78 -19.87
N PRO A 237 -18.37 -10.89 -19.27
CA PRO A 237 -19.80 -11.07 -19.06
C PRO A 237 -20.44 -9.98 -18.20
N ILE A 238 -19.69 -9.36 -17.29
CA ILE A 238 -20.16 -8.24 -16.47
C ILE A 238 -19.96 -6.91 -17.20
N ALA A 239 -18.80 -6.70 -17.83
CA ALA A 239 -18.52 -5.50 -18.61
C ALA A 239 -19.56 -5.28 -19.72
N HIS A 240 -19.92 -6.32 -20.45
CA HIS A 240 -20.91 -6.27 -21.55
C HIS A 240 -22.34 -5.94 -21.09
N LEU A 241 -22.66 -6.04 -19.79
CA LEU A 241 -23.96 -5.57 -19.27
C LEU A 241 -24.08 -4.05 -19.29
N PHE A 242 -22.94 -3.34 -19.28
CA PHE A 242 -22.85 -1.88 -19.16
C PHE A 242 -22.28 -1.24 -20.45
N ALA A 243 -21.35 -1.92 -21.11
CA ALA A 243 -20.67 -1.49 -22.32
C ALA A 243 -20.40 -2.73 -23.19
N PRO A 244 -21.36 -3.12 -24.06
CA PRO A 244 -21.25 -4.33 -24.88
C PRO A 244 -20.06 -4.32 -25.84
N GLU A 245 -19.63 -3.14 -26.28
CA GLU A 245 -18.50 -2.89 -27.18
C GLU A 245 -17.14 -3.01 -26.49
N ILE A 246 -17.10 -2.99 -25.15
CA ILE A 246 -15.83 -3.02 -24.38
C ILE A 246 -15.50 -4.44 -23.96
N SER A 247 -14.27 -4.85 -24.24
CA SER A 247 -13.68 -6.11 -23.77
C SER A 247 -12.51 -5.85 -22.81
N VAL A 248 -12.54 -6.50 -21.65
CA VAL A 248 -11.54 -6.35 -20.60
C VAL A 248 -10.85 -7.69 -20.35
N ALA A 249 -9.52 -7.72 -20.46
CA ALA A 249 -8.72 -8.87 -20.12
C ALA A 249 -7.51 -8.46 -19.27
N TYR A 250 -7.28 -9.19 -18.18
CA TYR A 250 -6.06 -9.03 -17.39
C TYR A 250 -5.62 -10.34 -16.77
N TRP A 251 -4.34 -10.41 -16.50
CA TRP A 251 -3.75 -11.47 -15.66
C TRP A 251 -2.50 -10.95 -14.94
N ASP A 252 -2.19 -11.59 -13.82
CA ASP A 252 -0.96 -11.38 -13.07
C ASP A 252 -0.37 -12.70 -12.58
N TYR A 253 0.93 -12.71 -12.32
CA TYR A 253 1.63 -13.82 -11.68
C TYR A 253 2.69 -13.34 -10.71
N GLN A 254 2.94 -14.14 -9.68
CA GLN A 254 4.07 -13.99 -8.77
C GLN A 254 4.68 -15.36 -8.51
N ALA A 255 6.01 -15.43 -8.52
CA ALA A 255 6.77 -16.62 -8.15
C ALA A 255 7.91 -16.21 -7.23
N ARG A 256 8.01 -16.83 -6.06
CA ARG A 256 9.07 -16.60 -5.10
C ARG A 256 9.74 -17.91 -4.72
N PHE A 257 11.05 -17.97 -4.89
CA PHE A 257 11.92 -19.01 -4.37
C PHE A 257 12.72 -18.41 -3.21
N SER A 258 12.76 -19.09 -2.05
CA SER A 258 13.55 -18.68 -0.89
C SER A 258 14.35 -19.87 -0.39
N HIS A 259 15.64 -19.67 -0.16
CA HIS A 259 16.57 -20.71 0.31
C HIS A 259 17.46 -20.15 1.42
N GLN A 260 17.42 -20.81 2.57
CA GLN A 260 18.31 -20.49 3.69
C GLN A 260 19.64 -21.20 3.48
N LEU A 261 20.66 -20.46 3.02
CA LEU A 261 22.01 -20.97 2.78
C LEU A 261 22.73 -21.34 4.10
N SER A 262 22.47 -20.59 5.16
CA SER A 262 22.98 -20.81 6.51
C SER A 262 22.02 -20.13 7.52
N PRO A 263 22.16 -20.33 8.83
CA PRO A 263 21.35 -19.62 9.82
C PRO A 263 21.42 -18.08 9.71
N ARG A 264 22.41 -17.54 8.98
CA ARG A 264 22.61 -16.09 8.81
C ARG A 264 22.41 -15.61 7.37
N ASP A 265 22.36 -16.52 6.38
CA ASP A 265 22.39 -16.18 4.96
C ASP A 265 21.15 -16.70 4.26
N GLU A 266 20.40 -15.83 3.60
CA GLU A 266 19.22 -16.14 2.79
C GLU A 266 19.44 -15.69 1.35
N LEU A 267 19.09 -16.55 0.40
CA LEU A 267 18.97 -16.22 -1.02
C LEU A 267 17.49 -16.30 -1.41
N ALA A 268 16.98 -15.25 -2.08
CA ALA A 268 15.64 -15.25 -2.60
C ALA A 268 15.59 -14.75 -4.04
N VAL A 269 14.70 -15.34 -4.82
CA VAL A 269 14.35 -14.90 -6.17
C VAL A 269 12.86 -14.59 -6.16
N LEU A 270 12.48 -13.41 -6.64
CA LEU A 270 11.10 -12.99 -6.80
C LEU A 270 10.87 -12.57 -8.24
N ALA A 271 9.96 -13.23 -8.92
CA ALA A 271 9.49 -12.86 -10.25
C ALA A 271 8.01 -12.49 -10.18
N PHE A 272 7.62 -11.41 -10.84
CA PHE A 272 6.22 -11.03 -10.98
C PHE A 272 5.97 -10.20 -12.22
N GLY A 273 4.73 -10.20 -12.68
CA GLY A 273 4.32 -9.42 -13.83
C GLY A 273 2.82 -9.38 -13.99
N SER A 274 2.36 -8.48 -14.85
CA SER A 274 0.96 -8.36 -15.23
C SER A 274 0.82 -7.94 -16.69
N ARG A 275 -0.35 -8.25 -17.24
CA ARG A 275 -0.79 -7.74 -18.53
C ARG A 275 -2.25 -7.32 -18.43
N ASP A 276 -2.56 -6.19 -19.05
CA ASP A 276 -3.87 -5.60 -19.19
C ASP A 276 -4.18 -5.31 -20.65
N ALA A 277 -5.41 -5.50 -21.04
CA ALA A 277 -5.96 -5.09 -22.34
C ALA A 277 -7.38 -4.62 -22.16
N LEU A 278 -7.67 -3.46 -22.73
CA LEU A 278 -8.99 -2.89 -22.90
C LEU A 278 -9.18 -2.67 -24.40
N ASP A 279 -10.06 -3.44 -25.00
CA ASP A 279 -10.37 -3.37 -26.41
C ASP A 279 -11.77 -2.82 -26.61
N ARG A 280 -12.00 -2.08 -27.69
CA ARG A 280 -13.30 -1.62 -28.15
C ARG A 280 -13.62 -2.24 -29.50
N GLU A 281 -14.83 -2.75 -29.67
CA GLU A 281 -15.36 -3.19 -30.94
C GLU A 281 -15.98 -1.99 -31.69
N GLU A 282 -15.46 -1.69 -32.88
CA GLU A 282 -15.96 -0.64 -33.76
C GLU A 282 -17.23 -1.10 -34.50
N ASP A 283 -17.96 -0.17 -35.14
CA ASP A 283 -19.20 -0.46 -35.85
C ASP A 283 -19.05 -1.45 -37.02
N ASP A 284 -17.84 -1.60 -37.55
CA ASP A 284 -17.48 -2.56 -38.61
C ASP A 284 -17.10 -3.94 -38.08
N GLY A 285 -17.07 -4.12 -36.74
CA GLY A 285 -16.69 -5.33 -36.05
C GLY A 285 -15.16 -5.51 -35.86
N GLU A 286 -14.35 -4.50 -36.21
CA GLU A 286 -12.94 -4.48 -35.91
C GLU A 286 -12.72 -4.20 -34.41
N ARG A 287 -11.71 -4.86 -33.80
CA ARG A 287 -11.32 -4.63 -32.41
C ARG A 287 -10.09 -3.76 -32.36
N VAL A 288 -10.26 -2.61 -31.72
CA VAL A 288 -9.20 -1.64 -31.51
C VAL A 288 -8.73 -1.69 -30.06
N VAL A 289 -7.43 -1.73 -29.84
CA VAL A 289 -6.81 -1.72 -28.50
C VAL A 289 -6.86 -0.28 -27.98
N VAL A 290 -7.81 0.03 -27.11
CA VAL A 290 -7.92 1.35 -26.47
C VAL A 290 -6.76 1.57 -25.48
N PHE A 291 -6.37 0.51 -24.79
CA PHE A 291 -5.34 0.56 -23.76
C PHE A 291 -4.73 -0.83 -23.56
N GLY A 292 -3.40 -0.89 -23.53
CA GLY A 292 -2.69 -2.13 -23.25
C GLY A 292 -1.46 -1.85 -22.41
N ASN A 293 -1.33 -2.54 -21.27
CA ASN A 293 -0.16 -2.46 -20.41
C ASN A 293 0.39 -3.85 -20.10
N GLU A 294 1.71 -3.95 -20.06
CA GLU A 294 2.39 -5.19 -19.68
C GLU A 294 3.70 -4.87 -18.99
N PHE A 295 4.00 -5.56 -17.89
CA PHE A 295 5.32 -5.47 -17.27
C PHE A 295 5.74 -6.77 -16.61
N HIS A 296 7.06 -6.95 -16.50
CA HIS A 296 7.70 -8.07 -15.81
C HIS A 296 8.87 -7.60 -14.97
N ARG A 297 9.05 -8.21 -13.80
CA ARG A 297 10.18 -7.97 -12.88
C ARG A 297 10.76 -9.27 -12.39
N LEU A 298 12.09 -9.32 -12.33
CA LEU A 298 12.86 -10.39 -11.71
C LEU A 298 13.85 -9.78 -10.73
N GLN A 299 13.77 -10.19 -9.47
CA GLN A 299 14.69 -9.80 -8.41
C GLN A 299 15.50 -11.00 -7.94
N LEU A 300 16.80 -10.80 -7.79
CA LEU A 300 17.70 -11.65 -7.02
C LEU A 300 18.09 -10.90 -5.74
N ARG A 301 17.88 -11.51 -4.59
CA ARG A 301 18.17 -10.91 -3.27
C ARG A 301 19.03 -11.86 -2.45
N TYR A 302 20.14 -11.35 -1.95
CA TYR A 302 20.95 -11.98 -0.91
C TYR A 302 20.85 -11.14 0.37
N GLN A 303 20.59 -11.79 1.48
CA GLN A 303 20.50 -11.15 2.78
C GLN A 303 21.39 -11.91 3.79
N ARG A 304 22.20 -11.17 4.53
CA ARG A 304 23.05 -11.70 5.60
C ARG A 304 22.73 -11.02 6.94
N ALA A 305 22.43 -11.82 7.95
CA ALA A 305 22.34 -11.35 9.32
C ALA A 305 23.76 -11.16 9.88
N LEU A 306 24.05 -9.95 10.35
CA LEU A 306 25.29 -9.60 11.07
C LEU A 306 25.04 -9.70 12.58
N ASP A 307 26.08 -9.71 13.40
CA ASP A 307 25.93 -9.79 14.85
C ASP A 307 25.10 -8.65 15.45
N ARG A 308 25.16 -7.47 14.81
CA ARG A 308 24.40 -6.28 15.23
C ARG A 308 23.68 -5.58 14.07
N GLY A 309 23.22 -6.34 13.09
CA GLY A 309 22.57 -5.72 11.94
C GLY A 309 22.27 -6.69 10.81
N SER A 310 22.16 -6.16 9.60
CA SER A 310 21.98 -6.96 8.40
C SER A 310 22.56 -6.26 7.18
N LEU A 311 23.07 -7.05 6.24
CA LEU A 311 23.47 -6.62 4.90
C LEU A 311 22.50 -7.25 3.90
N ARG A 312 22.00 -6.46 2.96
CA ARG A 312 21.15 -6.91 1.85
C ARG A 312 21.72 -6.42 0.54
N VAL A 313 21.84 -7.32 -0.42
CA VAL A 313 22.23 -7.02 -1.80
C VAL A 313 21.10 -7.46 -2.72
N MET A 314 20.73 -6.63 -3.67
CA MET A 314 19.58 -6.84 -4.51
C MET A 314 19.89 -6.41 -5.95
N ALA A 315 19.56 -7.27 -6.92
CA ALA A 315 19.56 -6.97 -8.35
C ALA A 315 18.15 -7.16 -8.89
N VAL A 316 17.70 -6.22 -9.71
CA VAL A 316 16.38 -6.27 -10.37
C VAL A 316 16.54 -6.02 -11.84
N GLY A 317 15.96 -6.87 -12.67
CA GLY A 317 15.76 -6.67 -14.10
C GLY A 317 14.28 -6.61 -14.43
N GLY A 318 13.91 -5.90 -15.49
CA GLY A 318 12.53 -5.85 -15.90
C GLY A 318 12.32 -5.29 -17.30
N TRP A 319 11.08 -5.43 -17.74
CA TRP A 319 10.61 -4.95 -19.03
C TRP A 319 9.17 -4.47 -18.91
N ASP A 320 8.87 -3.33 -19.55
CA ASP A 320 7.57 -2.69 -19.56
C ASP A 320 7.12 -2.40 -20.99
N ARG A 321 5.82 -2.42 -21.22
CA ARG A 321 5.18 -2.06 -22.47
C ARG A 321 3.85 -1.37 -22.21
N SER A 322 3.56 -0.34 -23.00
CA SER A 322 2.26 0.31 -23.10
C SER A 322 1.89 0.50 -24.57
N ASP A 323 0.68 0.10 -24.94
CA ASP A 323 0.10 0.33 -26.27
C ASP A 323 -0.88 1.52 -26.14
N GLN A 324 -0.70 2.52 -26.99
CA GLN A 324 -1.46 3.79 -27.02
C GLN A 324 -1.92 4.14 -28.43
N ALA A 325 -2.69 5.19 -28.58
CA ALA A 325 -3.19 5.68 -29.87
C ALA A 325 -3.83 4.55 -30.68
N ASP A 326 -4.86 3.92 -30.11
CA ASP A 326 -5.58 2.79 -30.72
C ASP A 326 -4.69 1.63 -31.19
N GLY A 327 -3.54 1.45 -30.52
CA GLY A 327 -2.54 0.42 -30.81
C GLY A 327 -1.43 0.82 -31.78
N ASP A 328 -1.51 2.02 -32.38
CA ASP A 328 -0.54 2.51 -33.35
C ASP A 328 0.75 3.05 -32.72
N ALA A 329 0.74 3.35 -31.43
CA ALA A 329 1.95 3.72 -30.68
C ALA A 329 2.26 2.71 -29.58
N ARG A 330 3.51 2.25 -29.54
CA ARG A 330 4.01 1.33 -28.53
C ARG A 330 5.21 1.90 -27.81
N LEU A 331 5.02 2.16 -26.52
CA LEU A 331 6.09 2.53 -25.60
C LEU A 331 6.65 1.27 -24.94
N SER A 332 7.98 1.18 -24.83
CA SER A 332 8.66 0.07 -24.16
C SER A 332 9.80 0.59 -23.30
N ASN A 333 10.07 -0.10 -22.19
CA ASN A 333 11.17 0.19 -21.29
C ASN A 333 11.85 -1.11 -20.83
N ALA A 334 13.16 -1.18 -20.94
CA ALA A 334 13.97 -2.20 -20.27
C ALA A 334 14.68 -1.58 -19.08
N THR A 335 14.51 -2.15 -17.88
CA THR A 335 15.05 -1.62 -16.63
C THR A 335 16.05 -2.57 -15.98
N GLY A 336 17.13 -2.00 -15.42
CA GLY A 336 18.10 -2.73 -14.59
C GLY A 336 18.44 -1.91 -13.36
N ARG A 337 18.43 -2.52 -12.16
CA ARG A 337 18.70 -1.87 -10.87
C ARG A 337 19.60 -2.74 -10.00
N LEU A 338 20.48 -2.09 -9.26
CA LEU A 338 21.28 -2.69 -8.19
C LEU A 338 21.08 -1.89 -6.91
N ARG A 339 21.04 -2.58 -5.77
CA ARG A 339 20.91 -1.94 -4.46
C ARG A 339 21.66 -2.74 -3.40
N VAL A 340 22.32 -2.01 -2.48
CA VAL A 340 22.98 -2.55 -1.29
C VAL A 340 22.51 -1.76 -0.08
N ASP A 341 21.97 -2.44 0.92
CA ASP A 341 21.49 -1.85 2.17
C ASP A 341 22.25 -2.44 3.35
N LEU A 342 22.68 -1.60 4.27
CA LEU A 342 23.29 -1.94 5.54
C LEU A 342 22.42 -1.38 6.67
N VAL A 343 22.04 -2.24 7.60
CA VAL A 343 21.46 -1.86 8.90
C VAL A 343 22.43 -2.25 9.99
N GLN A 344 22.81 -1.32 10.86
CA GLN A 344 23.77 -1.55 11.92
C GLN A 344 23.32 -0.94 13.25
N GLN A 345 23.24 -1.75 14.32
CA GLN A 345 23.04 -1.25 15.67
C GLN A 345 24.35 -0.69 16.20
N LEU A 346 24.38 0.59 16.55
CA LEU A 346 25.57 1.29 17.03
C LEU A 346 25.73 1.23 18.56
N GLY A 347 24.69 0.78 19.28
CA GLY A 347 24.62 0.83 20.74
C GLY A 347 24.00 2.13 21.25
N GLY A 348 23.75 2.24 22.57
CA GLY A 348 23.19 3.45 23.19
C GLY A 348 21.80 3.87 22.64
N GLY A 349 21.02 2.93 22.07
CA GLY A 349 19.74 3.25 21.43
C GLY A 349 19.85 3.85 20.02
N ALA A 350 21.05 3.78 19.40
CA ALA A 350 21.27 4.27 18.05
C ALA A 350 21.37 3.13 17.02
N ARG A 351 20.76 3.31 15.85
CA ARG A 351 20.85 2.42 14.67
C ARG A 351 21.16 3.24 13.43
N LEU A 352 22.08 2.77 12.63
CA LEU A 352 22.40 3.30 11.30
C LEU A 352 21.70 2.47 10.23
N ASP A 353 21.03 3.13 9.31
CA ASP A 353 20.52 2.57 8.05
C ASP A 353 21.21 3.31 6.91
N ALA A 354 22.00 2.61 6.08
CA ALA A 354 22.72 3.22 4.96
C ALA A 354 22.65 2.32 3.74
N GLY A 355 22.76 2.90 2.56
CA GLY A 355 22.77 2.11 1.35
C GLY A 355 23.11 2.92 0.10
N VAL A 356 23.35 2.18 -0.97
CA VAL A 356 23.57 2.71 -2.31
C VAL A 356 22.70 1.97 -3.30
N ASP A 357 22.18 2.68 -4.27
CA ASP A 357 21.43 2.08 -5.37
C ASP A 357 21.71 2.80 -6.69
N GLY A 358 21.49 2.10 -7.79
CA GLY A 358 21.61 2.68 -9.10
C GLY A 358 20.99 1.79 -10.16
N GLY A 359 20.80 2.35 -11.34
CA GLY A 359 20.33 1.61 -12.49
C GLY A 359 20.06 2.46 -13.70
N ALA A 360 19.56 1.81 -14.72
CA ALA A 360 19.23 2.42 -15.99
C ALA A 360 17.88 1.93 -16.53
N ASP A 361 17.21 2.80 -17.26
CA ASP A 361 16.00 2.56 -18.02
C ASP A 361 16.25 2.88 -19.48
N ARG A 362 16.00 1.93 -20.39
CA ARG A 362 16.08 2.14 -21.82
C ARG A 362 14.68 2.20 -22.41
N TYR A 363 14.26 3.41 -22.76
CA TYR A 363 12.99 3.71 -23.39
C TYR A 363 13.08 3.60 -24.91
N SER A 364 12.05 3.10 -25.54
CA SER A 364 11.87 3.09 -26.99
C SER A 364 10.40 3.28 -27.35
N LEU A 365 10.14 4.06 -28.42
CA LEU A 365 8.84 4.25 -29.02
C LEU A 365 8.86 3.59 -30.39
N THR A 366 7.85 2.77 -30.68
CA THR A 366 7.55 2.27 -32.03
C THR A 366 6.21 2.86 -32.45
N VAL A 367 6.16 3.55 -33.56
CA VAL A 367 4.97 4.15 -34.11
C VAL A 367 4.59 3.38 -35.38
N GLY A 368 3.35 2.91 -35.44
CA GLY A 368 2.75 2.23 -36.60
C GLY A 368 2.36 3.18 -37.72
N ALA A 369 1.32 2.86 -38.42
CA ALA A 369 0.80 3.66 -39.55
C ALA A 369 -0.17 4.71 -39.03
N LEU A 370 0.37 5.74 -38.35
CA LEU A 370 -0.45 6.94 -38.05
C LEU A 370 -0.65 7.74 -39.35
N ASP A 371 -1.89 8.07 -39.65
CA ASP A 371 -2.26 8.86 -40.83
C ASP A 371 -1.90 10.36 -40.65
N ASP A 372 -1.70 10.81 -39.41
CA ASP A 372 -1.33 12.18 -39.06
C ASP A 372 0.17 12.31 -38.78
N ASP A 373 0.88 12.99 -39.67
CA ASP A 373 2.31 13.27 -39.54
C ASP A 373 2.63 14.21 -38.37
N ASP A 374 1.69 15.04 -37.93
CA ASP A 374 1.86 15.97 -36.82
C ASP A 374 1.78 15.20 -35.49
N GLU A 375 0.80 14.35 -35.34
CA GLU A 375 0.65 13.45 -34.19
C GLU A 375 1.88 12.53 -34.04
N ARG A 376 2.36 11.95 -35.17
CA ARG A 376 3.56 11.14 -35.17
C ARG A 376 4.80 11.92 -34.72
N ARG A 377 4.96 13.19 -35.15
CA ARG A 377 6.07 14.04 -34.74
C ARG A 377 6.00 14.38 -33.26
N ASP A 378 4.81 14.70 -32.76
CA ASP A 378 4.58 15.01 -31.34
C ASP A 378 4.93 13.81 -30.46
N LEU A 379 4.45 12.59 -30.76
CA LEU A 379 4.79 11.39 -30.04
C LEU A 379 6.30 11.11 -30.01
N LEU A 380 6.99 11.25 -31.15
CA LEU A 380 8.45 11.05 -31.26
C LEU A 380 9.25 12.11 -30.47
N GLN A 381 8.74 13.32 -30.37
CA GLN A 381 9.33 14.40 -29.58
C GLN A 381 9.11 14.18 -28.08
N ARG A 382 7.90 13.79 -27.70
CA ARG A 382 7.49 13.56 -26.30
C ARG A 382 8.16 12.32 -25.72
N TYR A 383 8.26 11.23 -26.49
CA TYR A 383 8.80 9.94 -26.05
C TYR A 383 9.99 9.46 -26.90
N PRO A 384 11.08 10.19 -26.94
CA PRO A 384 12.26 9.80 -27.74
C PRO A 384 12.91 8.54 -27.21
N THR A 385 13.48 7.72 -28.10
CA THR A 385 14.35 6.60 -27.71
C THR A 385 15.55 7.12 -26.94
N ARG A 386 15.74 6.61 -25.70
CA ARG A 386 16.79 7.12 -24.80
C ARG A 386 17.15 6.12 -23.72
N THR A 387 18.27 6.38 -23.05
CA THR A 387 18.64 5.70 -21.80
C THR A 387 18.74 6.73 -20.69
N ASP A 388 17.95 6.52 -19.64
CA ASP A 388 18.00 7.30 -18.42
C ASP A 388 18.73 6.51 -17.36
N SER A 389 19.66 7.14 -16.64
CA SER A 389 20.44 6.48 -15.59
C SER A 389 20.36 7.26 -14.30
N VAL A 390 20.41 6.55 -13.18
CA VAL A 390 20.43 7.15 -11.85
C VAL A 390 21.33 6.38 -10.93
N VAL A 391 22.11 7.10 -10.12
CA VAL A 391 22.88 6.53 -9.01
C VAL A 391 22.58 7.36 -7.77
N GLY A 392 22.39 6.70 -6.64
CA GLY A 392 22.12 7.38 -5.38
C GLY A 392 22.66 6.62 -4.18
N GLY A 393 22.82 7.37 -3.11
CA GLY A 393 23.19 6.83 -1.81
C GLY A 393 22.41 7.51 -0.70
N TYR A 394 22.16 6.81 0.38
CA TYR A 394 21.47 7.35 1.54
C TYR A 394 22.13 6.90 2.83
N ALA A 395 21.96 7.72 3.87
CA ALA A 395 22.25 7.37 5.24
C ALA A 395 21.21 7.98 6.17
N GLY A 396 20.81 7.23 7.17
CA GLY A 396 19.90 7.65 8.22
C GLY A 396 20.29 7.08 9.57
N VAL A 397 20.12 7.86 10.62
CA VAL A 397 20.38 7.46 12.00
C VAL A 397 19.08 7.53 12.78
N HIS A 398 18.70 6.41 13.37
CA HIS A 398 17.58 6.29 14.28
C HIS A 398 18.11 6.37 15.71
N LEU A 399 17.63 7.34 16.45
CA LEU A 399 18.09 7.64 17.82
C LEU A 399 16.93 7.45 18.80
N GLN A 400 17.24 6.78 19.90
CA GLN A 400 16.35 6.68 21.05
C GLN A 400 17.11 7.16 22.30
N PRO A 401 17.40 8.49 22.41
CA PRO A 401 18.27 9.04 23.46
C PRO A 401 17.67 8.89 24.85
N LEU A 402 16.35 8.89 24.95
CA LEU A 402 15.60 8.76 26.20
C LEU A 402 14.37 7.87 25.97
N ARG A 403 13.81 7.33 27.05
CA ARG A 403 12.53 6.62 26.98
C ARG A 403 11.44 7.57 26.49
N GLY A 404 10.72 7.16 25.43
CA GLY A 404 9.64 7.94 24.86
C GLY A 404 10.09 9.05 23.88
N VAL A 405 11.39 9.12 23.53
CA VAL A 405 11.90 10.03 22.50
C VAL A 405 12.52 9.19 21.37
N ARG A 406 11.98 9.32 20.18
CA ARG A 406 12.49 8.69 18.95
C ARG A 406 12.76 9.78 17.92
N ILE A 407 13.96 9.82 17.38
CA ILE A 407 14.39 10.80 16.38
C ILE A 407 15.05 10.05 15.24
N ASP A 408 14.61 10.29 14.03
CA ASP A 408 15.15 9.72 12.81
C ASP A 408 15.62 10.86 11.92
N VAL A 409 16.89 10.88 11.58
CA VAL A 409 17.51 11.89 10.71
C VAL A 409 18.20 11.17 9.58
N GLY A 410 17.91 11.56 8.36
CA GLY A 410 18.54 10.97 7.20
C GLY A 410 18.65 11.93 6.04
N SER A 411 19.46 11.54 5.08
CA SER A 411 19.59 12.25 3.80
C SER A 411 19.91 11.27 2.68
N ARG A 412 19.45 11.60 1.49
CA ARG A 412 19.73 10.89 0.26
C ARG A 412 20.32 11.85 -0.77
N LEU A 413 21.32 11.39 -1.51
CA LEU A 413 21.92 12.07 -2.67
C LEU A 413 21.63 11.22 -3.90
N ASP A 414 21.07 11.83 -4.95
CA ASP A 414 20.81 11.21 -6.24
C ASP A 414 21.45 12.01 -7.37
N ALA A 415 22.05 11.32 -8.35
CA ALA A 415 22.54 11.86 -9.60
C ALA A 415 21.79 11.21 -10.76
N PHE A 416 21.16 12.04 -11.59
CA PHE A 416 20.37 11.65 -12.76
C PHE A 416 21.07 12.04 -14.03
N VAL A 417 20.98 11.18 -15.05
CA VAL A 417 21.52 11.44 -16.40
C VAL A 417 20.50 10.97 -17.44
N SER A 418 20.13 11.83 -18.38
CA SER A 418 19.22 11.54 -19.50
C SER A 418 19.60 12.39 -20.71
N ARG A 419 19.90 11.79 -21.86
CA ARG A 419 20.19 12.47 -23.14
C ARG A 419 21.22 13.59 -23.08
N GLY A 420 22.20 13.50 -22.19
CA GLY A 420 23.20 14.56 -21.96
C GLY A 420 22.81 15.57 -20.87
N ASP A 421 21.55 15.62 -20.47
CA ASP A 421 21.12 16.36 -19.29
C ASP A 421 21.52 15.62 -18.03
N HIS A 422 21.85 16.37 -16.98
CA HIS A 422 22.18 15.82 -15.69
C HIS A 422 21.58 16.67 -14.56
N ALA A 423 21.20 16.01 -13.48
CA ALA A 423 20.68 16.69 -12.31
C ALA A 423 21.16 16.01 -11.02
N LEU A 424 21.40 16.82 -10.00
CA LEU A 424 21.74 16.37 -8.66
C LEU A 424 20.62 16.72 -7.69
N ALA A 425 20.35 15.85 -6.75
CA ALA A 425 19.30 16.02 -5.73
C ALA A 425 19.81 15.63 -4.34
N VAL A 426 19.56 16.48 -3.37
CA VAL A 426 19.81 16.20 -1.94
C VAL A 426 18.48 16.22 -1.22
N SER A 427 18.08 15.09 -0.65
CA SER A 427 16.76 14.87 -0.03
C SER A 427 16.90 14.55 1.46
N PRO A 428 17.02 15.58 2.34
CA PRO A 428 17.03 15.38 3.78
C PRO A 428 15.64 15.03 4.32
N SER A 429 15.60 14.23 5.38
CA SER A 429 14.38 13.93 6.12
C SER A 429 14.63 13.85 7.63
N VAL A 430 13.67 14.32 8.41
CA VAL A 430 13.68 14.28 9.87
C VAL A 430 12.32 13.85 10.37
N PHE A 431 12.30 12.88 11.28
CA PHE A 431 11.11 12.49 12.02
C PHE A 431 11.40 12.52 13.50
N ALA A 432 10.44 12.93 14.29
CA ALA A 432 10.53 12.95 15.73
C ALA A 432 9.20 12.50 16.35
N GLU A 433 9.30 11.62 17.34
CA GLU A 433 8.17 11.20 18.16
C GLU A 433 8.52 11.40 19.64
N PHE A 434 7.61 12.03 20.37
CA PHE A 434 7.73 12.32 21.79
C PHE A 434 6.54 11.78 22.55
N ASP A 435 6.74 10.77 23.39
CA ASP A 435 5.68 10.22 24.23
C ASP A 435 5.46 11.16 25.43
N LEU A 436 4.32 11.85 25.45
CA LEU A 436 3.87 12.74 26.52
C LEU A 436 3.04 11.92 27.53
N GLY A 437 3.73 11.10 28.31
CA GLY A 437 3.11 10.13 29.21
C GLY A 437 2.73 8.81 28.50
N SER A 438 1.78 8.07 29.08
CA SER A 438 1.44 6.71 28.59
C SER A 438 0.44 6.68 27.43
N ARG A 439 -0.24 7.78 27.14
CA ARG A 439 -1.38 7.80 26.21
C ARG A 439 -1.22 8.74 25.03
N LEU A 440 -0.41 9.76 25.14
CA LEU A 440 -0.26 10.81 24.13
C LEU A 440 1.13 10.79 23.54
N THR A 441 1.24 10.82 22.21
CA THR A 441 2.50 10.93 21.46
C THR A 441 2.40 12.11 20.50
N LEU A 442 3.36 13.02 20.56
CA LEU A 442 3.57 14.08 19.57
C LEU A 442 4.42 13.51 18.43
N ILE A 443 4.03 13.81 17.21
CA ILE A 443 4.72 13.34 16.00
C ILE A 443 5.05 14.54 15.13
N HIS A 444 6.28 14.58 14.60
CA HIS A 444 6.70 15.58 13.63
C HIS A 444 7.46 14.91 12.48
N GLY A 445 7.24 15.38 11.26
CA GLY A 445 7.95 14.96 10.06
C GLY A 445 8.28 16.14 9.17
N PHE A 446 9.51 16.19 8.68
CA PHE A 446 9.98 17.15 7.69
C PHE A 446 10.81 16.42 6.63
N GLY A 447 10.70 16.84 5.36
CA GLY A 447 11.50 16.28 4.29
C GLY A 447 11.53 17.14 3.04
N VAL A 448 12.61 17.01 2.30
CA VAL A 448 12.75 17.53 0.94
C VAL A 448 12.83 16.33 0.01
N ALA A 449 12.05 16.35 -1.04
CA ALA A 449 11.98 15.27 -2.01
C ALA A 449 12.18 15.82 -3.43
N HIS A 450 12.79 15.00 -4.30
CA HIS A 450 13.05 15.31 -5.69
C HIS A 450 12.59 14.18 -6.58
N GLN A 451 12.09 14.50 -7.77
CA GLN A 451 11.57 13.52 -8.73
C GLN A 451 11.88 13.98 -10.15
N PRO A 452 12.30 13.08 -11.07
CA PRO A 452 12.22 13.35 -12.50
C PRO A 452 10.79 13.68 -12.93
N PRO A 453 10.58 14.33 -14.08
CA PRO A 453 9.26 14.50 -14.66
C PRO A 453 8.48 13.19 -14.69
N SER A 454 7.18 13.24 -14.41
CA SER A 454 6.30 12.06 -14.35
C SER A 454 4.96 12.35 -15.01
N ALA A 455 4.31 11.34 -15.56
CA ALA A 455 2.90 11.41 -15.92
C ALA A 455 2.02 11.48 -14.66
N ASP A 456 0.79 11.96 -14.78
CA ASP A 456 -0.17 12.10 -13.68
C ASP A 456 -0.56 10.75 -13.07
N VAL A 457 -0.68 9.72 -13.90
CA VAL A 457 -0.92 8.33 -13.50
C VAL A 457 0.27 7.49 -13.92
N PRO A 458 0.76 6.58 -13.06
CA PRO A 458 1.84 5.66 -13.44
C PRO A 458 1.44 4.78 -14.61
N GLU A 459 2.27 4.76 -15.64
CA GLU A 459 2.06 3.98 -16.85
C GLU A 459 3.35 3.22 -17.20
N PRO A 460 3.29 1.90 -17.45
CA PRO A 460 4.44 1.12 -17.86
C PRO A 460 5.08 1.65 -19.14
N GLY A 461 6.40 1.77 -19.17
CA GLY A 461 7.12 2.21 -20.38
C GLY A 461 7.08 3.71 -20.66
N SER A 462 6.24 4.48 -19.98
CA SER A 462 6.04 5.91 -20.22
C SER A 462 6.64 6.76 -19.09
N ASN A 463 7.66 7.54 -19.41
CA ASN A 463 8.16 8.62 -18.54
C ASN A 463 8.64 9.80 -19.39
N PRO A 464 8.26 11.03 -19.05
CA PRO A 464 8.76 12.22 -19.73
C PRO A 464 10.27 12.40 -19.60
N VAL A 465 10.88 13.16 -20.48
CA VAL A 465 12.32 13.45 -20.47
C VAL A 465 12.72 14.35 -19.30
N LEU A 466 14.02 14.29 -18.90
CA LEU A 466 14.57 15.12 -17.82
C LEU A 466 14.71 16.61 -18.20
N GLY A 467 14.62 16.97 -19.46
CA GLY A 467 15.04 18.26 -20.06
C GLY A 467 14.65 19.55 -19.33
N SER A 468 13.54 19.54 -18.58
CA SER A 468 13.09 20.70 -17.79
C SER A 468 13.49 20.61 -16.31
N GLY A 469 14.36 19.68 -15.93
CA GLY A 469 14.86 19.50 -14.56
C GLY A 469 13.94 18.69 -13.65
N LEU A 470 14.32 18.60 -12.38
CA LEU A 470 13.61 17.82 -11.38
C LEU A 470 12.42 18.59 -10.80
N GLN A 471 11.35 17.89 -10.49
CA GLN A 471 10.31 18.35 -9.57
C GLN A 471 10.83 18.32 -8.13
N HIS A 472 10.41 19.27 -7.30
CA HIS A 472 10.82 19.37 -5.91
C HIS A 472 9.60 19.50 -4.98
N ALA A 473 9.69 18.92 -3.79
CA ALA A 473 8.71 19.10 -2.74
C ALA A 473 9.40 19.35 -1.39
N VAL A 474 8.96 20.39 -0.70
CA VAL A 474 9.30 20.62 0.72
C VAL A 474 8.07 20.33 1.54
N GLN A 475 8.13 19.31 2.37
CA GLN A 475 6.99 18.77 3.09
C GLN A 475 7.22 18.84 4.59
N SER A 476 6.18 19.20 5.34
CA SER A 476 6.19 19.19 6.80
C SER A 476 4.84 18.70 7.33
N SER A 477 4.88 17.98 8.44
CA SER A 477 3.69 17.55 9.16
C SER A 477 3.93 17.54 10.67
N ALA A 478 2.90 17.88 11.45
CA ALA A 478 2.91 17.77 12.90
C ALA A 478 1.59 17.17 13.37
N GLY A 479 1.64 16.24 14.30
CA GLY A 479 0.46 15.51 14.73
C GLY A 479 0.53 15.03 16.17
N LEU A 480 -0.63 14.63 16.66
CA LEU A 480 -0.84 14.02 17.96
C LEU A 480 -1.49 12.66 17.77
N ARG A 481 -0.97 11.64 18.46
CA ARG A 481 -1.57 10.31 18.55
C ARG A 481 -2.01 10.08 20.00
N TRP A 482 -3.29 9.88 20.19
CA TRP A 482 -3.88 9.66 21.50
C TRP A 482 -4.47 8.25 21.62
N ARG A 483 -3.97 7.47 22.58
CA ARG A 483 -4.52 6.16 22.95
C ARG A 483 -5.65 6.35 23.94
N LEU A 484 -6.87 6.13 23.49
CA LEU A 484 -8.10 6.20 24.27
C LEU A 484 -8.40 4.84 24.94
N PRO A 485 -9.32 4.77 25.91
CA PRO A 485 -9.82 3.50 26.43
C PRO A 485 -10.39 2.61 25.31
N GLU A 486 -10.56 1.32 25.60
CA GLU A 486 -11.15 0.31 24.71
C GLU A 486 -10.38 0.14 23.37
N ASP A 487 -9.06 0.33 23.41
CA ASP A 487 -8.14 0.21 22.26
C ASP A 487 -8.47 1.17 21.10
N LEU A 488 -9.22 2.26 21.40
CA LEU A 488 -9.43 3.34 20.45
C LEU A 488 -8.14 4.19 20.31
N ARG A 489 -7.88 4.62 19.09
CA ARG A 489 -6.75 5.50 18.75
C ARG A 489 -7.28 6.70 17.97
N LEU A 490 -6.99 7.90 18.45
CA LEU A 490 -7.24 9.15 17.74
C LEU A 490 -5.91 9.73 17.26
N GLU A 491 -5.82 10.05 15.98
CA GLU A 491 -4.69 10.77 15.39
C GLU A 491 -5.20 12.06 14.77
N ALA A 492 -4.51 13.16 15.02
CA ALA A 492 -4.76 14.46 14.41
C ALA A 492 -3.44 14.98 13.82
N THR A 493 -3.40 15.32 12.55
CA THR A 493 -2.18 15.76 11.85
C THR A 493 -2.49 16.99 11.02
N VAL A 494 -1.68 18.04 11.17
CA VAL A 494 -1.62 19.15 10.22
C VAL A 494 -0.44 18.92 9.28
N TYR A 495 -0.61 19.26 8.01
CA TYR A 495 0.44 19.12 7.00
C TYR A 495 0.50 20.33 6.08
N GLN A 496 1.67 20.56 5.52
CA GLN A 496 1.90 21.49 4.41
C GLN A 496 2.97 20.96 3.47
N ALA A 497 2.83 21.28 2.19
CA ALA A 497 3.80 21.01 1.14
C ALA A 497 3.93 22.23 0.24
N ALA A 498 5.16 22.62 -0.07
CA ALA A 498 5.51 23.55 -1.14
C ALA A 498 6.11 22.73 -2.28
N LEU A 499 5.59 22.94 -3.48
CA LEU A 499 5.88 22.14 -4.66
C LEU A 499 6.44 23.04 -5.76
N PHE A 500 7.49 22.62 -6.41
CA PHE A 500 8.23 23.42 -7.38
C PHE A 500 8.52 22.62 -8.64
N ASN A 501 8.52 23.28 -9.77
CA ASN A 501 8.85 22.71 -11.06
C ASN A 501 7.99 21.49 -11.41
N LEU A 502 6.67 21.57 -11.13
CA LEU A 502 5.73 20.49 -11.35
C LEU A 502 5.46 20.27 -12.83
N THR A 503 5.27 19.02 -13.23
CA THR A 503 4.75 18.62 -14.55
C THR A 503 3.23 18.53 -14.61
N ASP A 504 2.55 18.45 -13.46
CA ASP A 504 1.11 18.49 -13.37
C ASP A 504 0.61 19.93 -13.56
N THR A 505 0.47 20.37 -14.79
CA THR A 505 -0.13 21.67 -15.16
C THR A 505 -1.66 21.62 -15.12
N ILE A 506 -2.24 20.53 -14.65
CA ILE A 506 -3.66 20.23 -14.64
C ILE A 506 -4.45 21.36 -13.96
N GLY A 507 -5.36 21.97 -14.71
CA GLY A 507 -6.25 23.06 -14.28
C GLY A 507 -5.74 24.47 -14.53
N ILE A 508 -4.44 24.67 -14.84
CA ILE A 508 -3.89 26.00 -15.16
C ILE A 508 -3.65 26.16 -16.67
N SER A 509 -3.35 25.10 -17.38
CA SER A 509 -3.18 25.10 -18.84
C SER A 509 -4.38 25.62 -19.62
N ARG A 510 -5.56 25.67 -18.98
CA ARG A 510 -6.80 26.18 -19.55
C ARG A 510 -7.13 27.62 -19.12
N ILE A 511 -6.27 28.24 -18.32
CA ILE A 511 -6.45 29.63 -17.85
C ILE A 511 -5.92 30.64 -18.87
N ASP A 512 -5.10 30.21 -19.82
CA ASP A 512 -4.55 31.13 -20.82
C ASP A 512 -5.48 31.34 -22.01
N ASN A 513 -5.63 32.60 -22.36
CA ASN A 513 -6.65 33.16 -23.26
C ASN A 513 -6.40 32.79 -24.73
N GLY A 514 -6.69 31.58 -25.15
CA GLY A 514 -6.97 31.30 -26.55
C GLY A 514 -5.83 31.40 -27.58
N ASP A 515 -4.57 31.52 -27.14
CA ASP A 515 -3.41 31.20 -27.96
C ASP A 515 -2.96 29.77 -27.65
N ASP A 516 -3.02 28.92 -28.64
CA ASP A 516 -2.90 27.46 -28.56
C ASP A 516 -1.52 26.90 -28.13
N ASP A 517 -0.61 27.74 -27.66
CA ASP A 517 0.74 27.36 -27.28
C ASP A 517 1.01 27.58 -25.80
N ILE A 518 0.32 26.85 -24.90
CA ILE A 518 0.97 26.58 -23.63
C ILE A 518 2.02 25.50 -23.89
N ASP A 519 3.22 26.00 -24.02
CA ASP A 519 4.43 25.21 -24.12
C ASP A 519 4.38 24.12 -23.01
N GLU A 520 4.39 22.84 -23.38
CA GLU A 520 4.53 21.72 -22.42
C GLU A 520 5.77 21.86 -21.53
N ALA A 521 6.66 22.79 -21.87
CA ALA A 521 7.78 23.22 -21.05
C ALA A 521 7.37 24.10 -19.86
N SER A 522 6.12 24.61 -19.79
CA SER A 522 5.66 25.43 -18.66
C SER A 522 5.58 24.61 -17.39
N ARG A 523 6.32 25.01 -16.37
CA ARG A 523 6.40 24.34 -15.08
C ARG A 523 5.59 25.08 -14.03
N ALA A 524 4.78 24.32 -13.27
CA ALA A 524 3.95 24.87 -12.22
C ALA A 524 4.68 24.94 -10.88
N LEU A 525 4.32 25.94 -10.09
CA LEU A 525 4.50 25.95 -8.64
C LEU A 525 3.21 25.49 -7.98
N GLY A 526 3.30 24.94 -6.78
CA GLY A 526 2.13 24.51 -6.04
C GLY A 526 2.33 24.56 -4.54
N TRP A 527 1.21 24.53 -3.83
CA TRP A 527 1.21 24.27 -2.41
C TRP A 527 -0.02 23.47 -2.02
N SER A 528 0.14 22.70 -0.95
CA SER A 528 -0.94 21.93 -0.34
C SER A 528 -0.85 22.02 1.17
N ARG A 529 -1.98 22.13 1.85
CA ARG A 529 -2.07 22.15 3.30
C ARG A 529 -3.40 21.56 3.78
N GLY A 530 -3.39 21.02 4.98
CA GLY A 530 -4.64 20.45 5.52
C GLY A 530 -4.53 19.95 6.93
N LEU A 531 -5.70 19.52 7.44
CA LEU A 531 -5.91 18.83 8.70
C LEU A 531 -6.43 17.42 8.40
N GLU A 532 -5.83 16.43 9.02
CA GLU A 532 -6.19 15.03 8.95
C GLU A 532 -6.60 14.53 10.34
N LEU A 533 -7.73 13.85 10.44
CA LEU A 533 -8.20 13.20 11.65
C LEU A 533 -8.45 11.73 11.36
N LEU A 534 -8.01 10.84 12.24
CA LEU A 534 -8.24 9.40 12.17
C LEU A 534 -8.63 8.88 13.55
N LEU A 535 -9.86 8.41 13.68
CA LEU A 535 -10.29 7.59 14.80
C LEU A 535 -10.32 6.14 14.36
N SER A 536 -9.63 5.25 15.04
CA SER A 536 -9.59 3.82 14.68
C SER A 536 -9.66 2.95 15.92
N ARG A 537 -10.26 1.77 15.74
CA ARG A 537 -10.25 0.67 16.70
C ARG A 537 -9.59 -0.54 16.06
N GLU A 538 -8.60 -1.11 16.75
CA GLU A 538 -7.84 -2.24 16.21
C GLU A 538 -8.75 -3.47 15.99
N LEU A 539 -8.39 -4.25 14.95
CA LEU A 539 -8.99 -5.54 14.65
C LEU A 539 -8.65 -6.55 15.77
N GLY A 540 -9.61 -7.28 16.23
CA GLY A 540 -9.46 -8.23 17.36
C GLY A 540 -10.65 -8.19 18.30
N HIS A 541 -11.46 -7.13 18.21
CA HIS A 541 -12.75 -7.01 18.89
C HIS A 541 -13.88 -7.44 17.98
N ASP A 542 -15.05 -7.75 18.54
CA ASP A 542 -16.26 -8.04 17.76
C ASP A 542 -16.65 -6.85 16.89
N VAL A 543 -16.41 -5.63 17.37
CA VAL A 543 -16.58 -4.38 16.64
C VAL A 543 -15.22 -3.81 16.29
N SER A 544 -14.97 -3.60 15.01
CA SER A 544 -13.78 -2.94 14.47
C SER A 544 -14.18 -1.83 13.50
N GLY A 545 -13.33 -0.82 13.32
CA GLY A 545 -13.64 0.24 12.36
C GLY A 545 -12.71 1.42 12.44
N TYR A 546 -12.97 2.38 11.54
CA TYR A 546 -12.27 3.65 11.52
C TYR A 546 -13.20 4.76 11.03
N LEU A 547 -12.81 5.99 11.34
CA LEU A 547 -13.36 7.23 10.77
C LEU A 547 -12.18 8.13 10.42
N ALA A 548 -12.00 8.41 9.13
CA ALA A 548 -10.96 9.25 8.59
C ALA A 548 -11.57 10.51 7.98
N TYR A 549 -11.06 11.67 8.34
CA TYR A 549 -11.48 12.95 7.80
C TYR A 549 -10.29 13.78 7.37
N THR A 550 -10.39 14.40 6.19
CA THR A 550 -9.41 15.33 5.65
C THR A 550 -10.10 16.65 5.31
N LEU A 551 -9.56 17.73 5.85
CA LEU A 551 -9.79 19.09 5.39
C LEU A 551 -8.53 19.52 4.65
N GLY A 552 -8.59 19.66 3.33
CA GLY A 552 -7.42 19.96 2.50
C GLY A 552 -7.65 21.12 1.56
N SER A 553 -6.55 21.71 1.10
CA SER A 553 -6.55 22.67 -0.01
C SER A 553 -5.25 22.51 -0.79
N SER A 554 -5.35 22.39 -2.11
CA SER A 554 -4.24 22.29 -3.03
C SER A 554 -4.37 23.34 -4.13
N ARG A 555 -3.31 24.08 -4.42
CA ARG A 555 -3.30 25.14 -5.43
C ARG A 555 -2.09 24.99 -6.35
N ARG A 556 -2.23 25.51 -7.55
CA ARG A 556 -1.18 25.58 -8.58
C ARG A 556 -1.07 27.01 -9.08
N SER A 557 0.14 27.37 -9.53
CA SER A 557 0.38 28.64 -10.22
C SER A 557 1.36 28.45 -11.38
N VAL A 558 1.05 29.08 -12.51
CA VAL A 558 1.93 29.21 -13.67
C VAL A 558 2.05 30.71 -13.97
N GLY A 559 3.26 31.22 -13.98
CA GLY A 559 3.48 32.67 -14.13
C GLY A 559 2.76 33.47 -13.03
N ARG A 560 1.81 34.32 -13.42
CA ARG A 560 0.97 35.13 -12.50
C ARG A 560 -0.37 34.52 -12.20
N ALA A 561 -0.77 33.47 -12.93
CA ALA A 561 -2.03 32.78 -12.72
C ALA A 561 -1.92 31.82 -11.53
N GLU A 562 -2.87 31.89 -10.61
CA GLU A 562 -2.98 30.98 -9.46
C GLU A 562 -4.42 30.50 -9.30
N GLY A 563 -4.63 29.21 -9.17
CA GLY A 563 -5.92 28.59 -8.99
C GLY A 563 -5.88 27.32 -8.13
N PRO A 564 -7.05 26.79 -7.72
CA PRO A 564 -7.09 25.49 -7.09
C PRO A 564 -6.64 24.41 -8.08
N ALA A 565 -5.95 23.39 -7.61
CA ALA A 565 -5.63 22.22 -8.42
C ALA A 565 -6.90 21.52 -8.87
N LEU A 566 -6.89 20.90 -10.06
CA LEU A 566 -8.07 20.26 -10.64
C LEU A 566 -8.71 19.22 -9.72
N PHE A 567 -7.92 18.54 -8.92
CA PHE A 567 -8.32 17.53 -7.95
C PHE A 567 -8.47 18.08 -6.50
N ASP A 568 -8.53 19.41 -6.32
CA ASP A 568 -8.70 20.03 -5.00
C ASP A 568 -10.09 19.74 -4.43
N ARG A 569 -10.20 18.71 -3.60
CA ARG A 569 -11.38 18.35 -2.81
C ARG A 569 -11.19 18.80 -1.38
N ARG A 570 -12.00 19.77 -0.93
CA ARG A 570 -11.83 20.40 0.40
C ARG A 570 -12.10 19.46 1.55
N HIS A 571 -13.13 18.63 1.43
CA HIS A 571 -13.55 17.69 2.46
C HIS A 571 -13.57 16.30 1.90
N VAL A 572 -12.87 15.38 2.56
CA VAL A 572 -12.91 13.94 2.29
C VAL A 572 -13.20 13.25 3.60
N LEU A 573 -14.25 12.44 3.64
CA LEU A 573 -14.65 11.64 4.79
C LEU A 573 -14.75 10.18 4.35
N SER A 574 -14.10 9.28 5.06
CA SER A 574 -14.21 7.83 4.88
C SER A 574 -14.35 7.17 6.24
N GLY A 575 -15.28 6.26 6.37
CA GLY A 575 -15.46 5.50 7.61
C GLY A 575 -15.98 4.11 7.33
N ALA A 576 -15.51 3.13 8.09
CA ALA A 576 -15.99 1.76 8.02
C ALA A 576 -16.26 1.20 9.41
N LEU A 577 -17.28 0.35 9.48
CA LEU A 577 -17.63 -0.41 10.66
C LEU A 577 -17.80 -1.88 10.27
N GLY A 578 -17.14 -2.77 10.98
CA GLY A 578 -17.26 -4.22 10.84
C GLY A 578 -17.72 -4.84 12.15
N TYR A 579 -18.59 -5.86 12.05
CA TYR A 579 -19.08 -6.62 13.20
C TYR A 579 -18.97 -8.13 12.95
N ARG A 580 -18.46 -8.86 13.95
CA ARG A 580 -18.39 -10.33 13.97
C ARG A 580 -19.51 -10.87 14.83
N PHE A 581 -20.48 -11.56 14.19
CA PHE A 581 -21.68 -12.10 14.85
C PHE A 581 -21.44 -13.43 15.56
N GLY A 582 -20.23 -13.97 15.55
CA GLY A 582 -19.98 -15.35 15.97
C GLY A 582 -20.31 -16.36 14.86
N SER A 583 -20.10 -17.65 15.14
CA SER A 583 -20.35 -18.75 14.18
C SER A 583 -19.75 -18.51 12.77
N GLY A 584 -18.70 -17.67 12.65
CA GLY A 584 -18.05 -17.38 11.39
C GLY A 584 -18.79 -16.37 10.49
N PHE A 585 -19.84 -15.69 10.94
CA PHE A 585 -20.48 -14.60 10.23
C PHE A 585 -19.82 -13.26 10.54
N ARG A 586 -19.67 -12.46 9.49
CA ARG A 586 -19.20 -11.09 9.58
C ARG A 586 -19.95 -10.20 8.61
N ALA A 587 -20.28 -8.98 9.03
CA ALA A 587 -20.80 -7.93 8.17
C ALA A 587 -19.97 -6.66 8.34
N GLY A 588 -19.83 -5.89 7.28
CA GLY A 588 -19.16 -4.60 7.28
C GLY A 588 -19.82 -3.63 6.31
N ALA A 589 -19.75 -2.34 6.64
CA ALA A 589 -20.14 -1.26 5.76
C ALA A 589 -19.07 -0.18 5.78
N ARG A 590 -18.82 0.46 4.63
CA ARG A 590 -17.93 1.60 4.45
C ARG A 590 -18.70 2.72 3.79
N GLY A 591 -18.64 3.93 4.36
CA GLY A 591 -19.14 5.16 3.76
C GLY A 591 -17.96 6.00 3.28
N THR A 592 -18.08 6.58 2.08
CA THR A 592 -17.13 7.55 1.54
C THR A 592 -17.89 8.77 1.07
N PHE A 593 -17.43 9.96 1.44
CA PHE A 593 -17.97 11.26 0.98
C PHE A 593 -16.81 12.18 0.65
N TYR A 594 -16.96 12.94 -0.44
CA TYR A 594 -16.06 14.04 -0.75
C TYR A 594 -16.74 15.17 -1.50
N THR A 595 -16.24 16.39 -1.30
CA THR A 595 -16.69 17.58 -2.03
C THR A 595 -16.22 17.53 -3.48
N GLY A 596 -16.96 18.21 -4.36
CA GLY A 596 -16.65 18.29 -5.77
C GLY A 596 -15.31 18.95 -6.07
N VAL A 597 -14.75 18.65 -7.24
CA VAL A 597 -13.56 19.29 -7.80
C VAL A 597 -13.91 20.66 -8.39
N PRO A 598 -12.94 21.58 -8.54
CA PRO A 598 -13.14 22.87 -9.18
C PRO A 598 -13.60 22.69 -10.63
N ALA A 599 -14.53 23.56 -11.07
CA ALA A 599 -14.95 23.62 -12.46
C ALA A 599 -13.79 24.13 -13.34
N ASP A 600 -13.75 23.62 -14.56
CA ASP A 600 -12.93 24.18 -15.61
C ASP A 600 -13.61 25.43 -16.15
N VAL A 601 -12.97 26.57 -15.92
CA VAL A 601 -13.55 27.89 -16.22
C VAL A 601 -12.50 28.75 -16.92
N ALA A 602 -12.39 28.55 -18.24
CA ALA A 602 -11.44 29.27 -19.07
C ALA A 602 -11.54 30.81 -18.94
N TYR A 603 -12.74 31.34 -18.64
CA TYR A 603 -12.98 32.80 -18.50
C TYR A 603 -12.99 33.29 -17.02
N LEU A 604 -12.90 32.40 -16.04
CA LEU A 604 -12.86 32.76 -14.62
C LEU A 604 -11.44 32.69 -14.04
N ALA A 605 -10.42 32.85 -14.86
CA ALA A 605 -9.01 32.86 -14.45
C ALA A 605 -8.70 33.81 -13.25
N ALA A 606 -9.58 34.78 -13.00
CA ALA A 606 -9.54 35.67 -11.85
C ALA A 606 -10.33 35.17 -10.63
N ALA A 607 -11.07 34.06 -10.72
CA ALA A 607 -11.87 33.55 -9.61
C ALA A 607 -10.99 32.78 -8.63
N ARG A 608 -10.75 33.34 -7.46
CA ARG A 608 -10.02 32.66 -6.37
C ARG A 608 -10.68 31.35 -5.91
N ASP A 609 -11.97 31.18 -6.16
CA ASP A 609 -12.77 30.03 -5.77
C ASP A 609 -13.83 29.75 -6.86
N PRO A 610 -13.48 28.98 -7.90
CA PRO A 610 -14.39 28.65 -8.99
C PRO A 610 -15.54 27.74 -8.48
N PRO A 611 -16.67 27.70 -9.22
CA PRO A 611 -17.72 26.72 -8.98
C PRO A 611 -17.13 25.30 -8.88
N ARG A 612 -17.78 24.42 -8.14
CA ARG A 612 -17.35 23.03 -7.99
C ARG A 612 -18.39 22.06 -8.54
N THR A 613 -17.94 20.87 -8.89
CA THR A 613 -18.85 19.77 -9.23
C THR A 613 -19.70 19.38 -8.02
N THR A 614 -20.79 18.66 -8.29
CA THR A 614 -21.65 18.10 -7.24
C THR A 614 -20.84 17.18 -6.31
N PRO A 615 -21.01 17.26 -4.97
CA PRO A 615 -20.38 16.33 -4.04
C PRO A 615 -20.82 14.89 -4.28
N PHE A 616 -19.89 13.96 -4.03
CA PHE A 616 -20.13 12.54 -4.19
C PHE A 616 -20.16 11.83 -2.84
N TYR A 617 -20.99 10.78 -2.73
CA TYR A 617 -20.95 9.82 -1.64
C TYR A 617 -21.34 8.42 -2.11
N ARG A 618 -20.78 7.42 -1.46
CA ARG A 618 -21.14 6.01 -1.70
C ARG A 618 -21.13 5.22 -0.39
N ILE A 619 -21.86 4.11 -0.40
CA ILE A 619 -21.81 3.09 0.64
C ILE A 619 -21.41 1.78 0.00
N ASP A 620 -20.39 1.13 0.56
CA ASP A 620 -19.91 -0.19 0.19
C ASP A 620 -20.29 -1.16 1.31
N VAL A 621 -20.69 -2.40 0.96
CA VAL A 621 -21.06 -3.42 1.93
C VAL A 621 -20.30 -4.71 1.68
N ARG A 622 -20.03 -5.45 2.75
CA ARG A 622 -19.40 -6.77 2.71
C ARG A 622 -20.07 -7.68 3.72
N LEU A 623 -20.47 -8.87 3.28
CA LEU A 623 -20.97 -9.96 4.11
C LEU A 623 -20.09 -11.17 3.87
N GLU A 624 -19.67 -11.81 4.94
CA GLU A 624 -18.82 -12.99 4.89
C GLU A 624 -19.38 -14.07 5.81
N LYS A 625 -19.40 -15.31 5.32
CA LYS A 625 -19.60 -16.51 6.13
C LYS A 625 -18.41 -17.42 5.91
N ARG A 626 -17.69 -17.71 7.00
CA ARG A 626 -16.52 -18.59 7.01
C ARG A 626 -16.81 -19.86 7.79
N TRP A 627 -16.38 -21.00 7.24
CA TRP A 627 -16.42 -22.30 7.88
C TRP A 627 -14.99 -22.81 8.06
N ARG A 628 -14.64 -23.18 9.27
CA ARG A 628 -13.40 -23.89 9.56
C ARG A 628 -13.62 -25.38 9.29
N LEU A 629 -12.69 -26.02 8.58
CA LEU A 629 -12.79 -27.44 8.22
C LEU A 629 -12.08 -28.32 9.25
N ASN A 630 -11.02 -27.80 9.87
CA ASN A 630 -10.21 -28.50 10.85
C ASN A 630 -9.45 -27.52 11.76
N ASP A 631 -8.76 -28.05 12.76
CA ASP A 631 -7.95 -27.30 13.71
C ASP A 631 -6.62 -26.79 13.09
N SER A 632 -6.20 -27.33 11.94
CA SER A 632 -5.00 -26.87 11.22
C SER A 632 -5.16 -25.55 10.47
N GLY A 633 -6.34 -24.90 10.58
CA GLY A 633 -6.60 -23.59 9.98
C GLY A 633 -7.22 -23.62 8.59
N ALA A 634 -7.47 -24.81 8.02
CA ALA A 634 -8.18 -24.92 6.76
C ALA A 634 -9.60 -24.37 6.88
N ALA A 635 -9.98 -23.52 5.95
CA ALA A 635 -11.28 -22.86 5.96
C ALA A 635 -11.74 -22.55 4.54
N TRP A 636 -13.05 -22.43 4.37
CA TRP A 636 -13.63 -21.82 3.18
C TRP A 636 -14.63 -20.74 3.58
N ALA A 637 -14.86 -19.79 2.71
CA ALA A 637 -15.77 -18.68 2.94
C ALA A 637 -16.56 -18.34 1.69
N VAL A 638 -17.81 -17.89 1.91
CA VAL A 638 -18.60 -17.17 0.92
C VAL A 638 -18.56 -15.70 1.28
N VAL A 639 -18.21 -14.88 0.30
CA VAL A 639 -18.08 -13.43 0.45
C VAL A 639 -18.97 -12.75 -0.56
N LEU A 640 -19.92 -11.94 -0.08
CA LEU A 640 -20.68 -11.00 -0.89
C LEU A 640 -20.14 -9.60 -0.61
N GLU A 641 -19.70 -8.91 -1.65
CA GLU A 641 -19.19 -7.55 -1.55
C GLU A 641 -19.82 -6.69 -2.67
N VAL A 642 -20.29 -5.51 -2.32
CA VAL A 642 -20.89 -4.58 -3.29
C VAL A 642 -20.29 -3.21 -3.07
N LEU A 643 -19.58 -2.72 -4.09
CA LEU A 643 -19.12 -1.34 -4.17
C LEU A 643 -20.29 -0.47 -4.64
N ASN A 644 -20.47 0.71 -4.02
CA ASN A 644 -21.46 1.72 -4.40
C ASN A 644 -22.92 1.18 -4.43
N THR A 645 -23.38 0.66 -3.30
CA THR A 645 -24.78 0.24 -3.15
C THR A 645 -25.78 1.39 -3.28
N THR A 646 -25.31 2.64 -3.22
CA THR A 646 -26.13 3.85 -3.40
C THR A 646 -26.47 4.13 -4.86
N LEU A 647 -25.87 3.42 -5.83
CA LEU A 647 -26.08 3.59 -7.28
C LEU A 647 -25.90 5.05 -7.73
N ARG A 648 -24.94 5.76 -7.13
CA ARG A 648 -24.74 7.17 -7.39
C ARG A 648 -23.72 7.36 -8.51
N GLU A 649 -24.10 8.24 -9.46
CA GLU A 649 -23.19 8.77 -10.49
C GLU A 649 -22.23 9.78 -9.88
N GLU A 650 -21.02 9.87 -10.45
CA GLU A 650 -20.02 10.84 -10.05
C GLU A 650 -19.78 11.88 -11.15
N ALA A 651 -19.64 13.15 -10.75
CA ALA A 651 -19.25 14.22 -11.65
C ALA A 651 -17.73 14.23 -11.81
N LEU A 652 -17.24 14.01 -13.04
CA LEU A 652 -15.83 14.02 -13.40
C LEU A 652 -15.28 15.43 -13.55
N GLY A 653 -16.07 16.29 -14.15
CA GLY A 653 -15.71 17.66 -14.46
C GLY A 653 -16.94 18.55 -14.55
N LYS A 654 -16.71 19.84 -14.60
CA LYS A 654 -17.72 20.85 -14.82
C LYS A 654 -17.17 21.90 -15.76
N SER A 655 -17.70 21.96 -16.97
CA SER A 655 -17.40 23.01 -17.93
C SER A 655 -18.49 24.11 -17.84
N CYS A 656 -18.03 25.36 -17.78
CA CYS A 656 -18.93 26.51 -17.69
C CYS A 656 -18.70 27.47 -18.86
N SER A 657 -19.74 27.77 -19.60
CA SER A 657 -19.78 28.91 -20.50
C SER A 657 -20.28 30.16 -19.77
N ALA A 658 -20.32 31.31 -20.44
CA ALA A 658 -20.84 32.55 -19.84
C ALA A 658 -22.30 32.42 -19.30
N TYR A 659 -23.08 31.44 -19.78
CA TYR A 659 -24.52 31.32 -19.49
C TYR A 659 -24.91 29.98 -18.86
N VAL A 660 -24.15 28.90 -19.06
CA VAL A 660 -24.52 27.54 -18.64
C VAL A 660 -23.31 26.78 -18.16
N CYS A 661 -23.46 26.10 -17.02
CA CYS A 661 -22.52 25.10 -16.56
C CYS A 661 -23.06 23.69 -16.80
N ARG A 662 -22.26 22.80 -17.39
CA ARG A 662 -22.58 21.40 -17.59
C ARG A 662 -21.61 20.54 -16.78
N GLU A 663 -22.12 19.51 -16.14
CA GLU A 663 -21.31 18.50 -15.46
C GLU A 663 -21.22 17.25 -16.32
N ASP A 664 -19.99 16.78 -16.55
CA ASP A 664 -19.72 15.49 -17.16
C ASP A 664 -19.75 14.44 -16.04
N ARG A 665 -20.57 13.40 -16.20
CA ARG A 665 -20.81 12.39 -15.18
C ARG A 665 -20.46 11.01 -15.69
N ILE A 666 -20.04 10.13 -14.78
CA ILE A 666 -19.81 8.73 -15.04
C ILE A 666 -20.59 7.84 -14.06
N GLY A 667 -20.96 6.68 -14.52
CA GLY A 667 -21.57 5.65 -13.69
C GLY A 667 -23.07 5.54 -13.79
N PRO A 668 -23.72 4.94 -12.77
CA PRO A 668 -23.13 4.54 -11.47
C PRO A 668 -22.11 3.42 -11.61
N VAL A 669 -20.87 3.64 -11.13
CA VAL A 669 -19.87 2.58 -11.05
C VAL A 669 -20.20 1.70 -9.85
N THR A 670 -20.91 0.62 -10.08
CA THR A 670 -21.34 -0.34 -9.07
C THR A 670 -20.78 -1.70 -9.39
N ILE A 671 -20.04 -2.30 -8.44
CA ILE A 671 -19.36 -3.59 -8.63
C ILE A 671 -19.90 -4.59 -7.61
N PRO A 672 -20.89 -5.42 -7.99
CA PRO A 672 -21.28 -6.55 -7.16
C PRO A 672 -20.31 -7.71 -7.35
N SER A 673 -19.90 -8.34 -6.26
CA SER A 673 -19.02 -9.50 -6.28
C SER A 673 -19.51 -10.54 -5.31
N LEU A 674 -19.79 -11.74 -5.81
CA LEU A 674 -19.96 -12.94 -5.02
C LEU A 674 -18.70 -13.79 -5.21
N GLY A 675 -18.07 -14.19 -4.11
CA GLY A 675 -16.82 -14.92 -4.15
C GLY A 675 -16.84 -16.15 -3.24
N LEU A 676 -16.11 -17.18 -3.66
CA LEU A 676 -15.73 -18.33 -2.86
C LEU A 676 -14.24 -18.22 -2.55
N GLU A 677 -13.88 -18.31 -1.28
CA GLU A 677 -12.50 -18.32 -0.83
C GLU A 677 -12.20 -19.61 -0.08
N ALA A 678 -11.05 -20.23 -0.37
CA ALA A 678 -10.55 -21.39 0.36
C ALA A 678 -9.12 -21.13 0.84
N MET A 679 -8.80 -21.65 2.02
CA MET A 679 -7.46 -21.61 2.61
C MET A 679 -7.14 -22.97 3.22
N PHE A 680 -5.90 -23.43 3.10
CA PHE A 680 -5.43 -24.69 3.67
C PHE A 680 -3.95 -24.61 4.04
#